data_284377759e6769fde5f6eaca4d9afd8b
#
_entry.id   284377759e6769fde5f6eaca4d9afd8b
#
_cell.length_a   1.000
_cell.length_b   1.000
_cell.length_c   1.000
_cell.angle_alpha   90.00
_cell.angle_beta   90.00
_cell.angle_gamma   90.00
#
_symmetry.space_group_name_H-M   'P 1'
#
loop_
_entity.id
_entity.type
_entity.pdbx_description
1 polymer ?
#
loop_
_entity_poly.entity_id
_entity_poly.type
_entity_poly.pdbx_seq_one_letter_code
_entity_poly.pdbx_strand_id
1 'polypeptide(L)'
;MKLKLKLPNPGLDERIPSHAELEKLELEEAGERPQWDNKAQYMLTCVGFCVGLGNVWRFPYLCQSHGGGAFMIPFLILLVLEGIPLLHLEFAIGQRLRKGSVGVWRSINPYLVGVGIASMLVSFMVGMYYNTIIAWVLWYFFNSFQDPLPWSQCPVNENRTGFVSECEDSSPVDYFWYRKTLNTTPVIEDSGGLQWWIVLCLFCAWTLLWVCCLRGIETTGKAVYVTSTLPYLVLTIFLIRGLTLKGSVSGIKFLFTPDLDELLNPSTWLDAGAQVFYSFSLAFGGLISFSSYNSVHNNCEQDAVIISIINGLTSIYAAIVIYSIIGFRATERFDDCLNGNILTLMNTFDLPEGNITESNYDGFLQHLNSTVPAVFQDLQLKTCDMQTFLSQGVEGTGLAFIVFTEAITKMPISPLWSVLFFIMLFCLGLSTMFGSVEGVVVPLQDLNILPKRWPKEVYTGLVCLVSFGLAIIFAQGSGEYWLALFDGFAGSIPLLIIAFCEMMAVAYIYGIDRFNDDIKFMIGHKPNFFWQATWRLVSPLIVLLIFLFYFVTTVSKELTYIAWDPQSENFPTLETKSYPDWIYAIIFILSGVPALVIPAVALYKLIRNRYFFAPSDSRFSNSCISDKYCPPNKPYINGEMIYYLFSFNFL
;
A
#
# COMPACT_ATOMS: atom_id res chain seq x y z
N MET A 1 24.96 -30.95 -18.77
CA MET A 1 25.80 -29.80 -18.43
C MET A 1 24.95 -28.90 -17.51
N LYS A 2 25.16 -28.95 -16.18
CA LYS A 2 24.46 -28.07 -15.25
C LYS A 2 25.15 -26.71 -15.33
N LEU A 3 24.55 -25.74 -16.00
CA LEU A 3 25.02 -24.36 -15.97
C LEU A 3 24.90 -23.84 -14.52
N LYS A 4 25.99 -23.83 -13.79
CA LYS A 4 26.09 -23.18 -12.49
C LYS A 4 26.36 -21.70 -12.73
N LEU A 5 25.30 -20.93 -12.95
CA LEU A 5 25.40 -19.47 -13.04
C LEU A 5 25.46 -18.93 -11.62
N LYS A 6 26.67 -18.79 -11.09
CA LYS A 6 26.94 -18.13 -9.80
C LYS A 6 27.97 -17.04 -10.04
N LEU A 7 27.63 -15.82 -9.68
CA LEU A 7 28.58 -14.70 -9.76
C LEU A 7 29.64 -14.84 -8.66
N PRO A 8 30.90 -14.46 -8.91
CA PRO A 8 31.93 -14.48 -7.88
C PRO A 8 31.62 -13.53 -6.74
N ASN A 9 31.62 -14.05 -5.51
CA ASN A 9 31.36 -13.28 -4.29
C ASN A 9 32.42 -13.63 -3.23
N PRO A 10 33.63 -13.06 -3.34
CA PRO A 10 34.71 -13.35 -2.41
C PRO A 10 34.38 -12.88 -1.00
N GLY A 11 34.81 -13.64 0.02
CA GLY A 11 34.57 -13.33 1.43
C GLY A 11 33.14 -13.56 1.93
N LEU A 12 32.29 -14.26 1.17
CA LEU A 12 30.91 -14.55 1.58
C LEU A 12 30.89 -15.42 2.85
N ASP A 13 31.77 -16.42 2.95
CA ASP A 13 31.85 -17.34 4.09
C ASP A 13 32.37 -16.66 5.38
N GLU A 14 33.08 -15.54 5.24
CA GLU A 14 33.53 -14.72 6.38
C GLU A 14 32.43 -13.78 6.89
N ARG A 15 31.48 -13.38 6.02
CA ARG A 15 30.41 -12.44 6.37
C ARG A 15 29.15 -13.12 6.92
N ILE A 16 28.98 -14.40 6.61
CA ILE A 16 27.77 -15.17 6.98
C ILE A 16 28.19 -16.31 7.89
N PRO A 17 27.62 -16.37 9.12
CA PRO A 17 27.95 -17.43 10.05
C PRO A 17 27.58 -18.81 9.49
N SER A 18 28.40 -19.81 9.79
CA SER A 18 28.07 -21.20 9.52
C SER A 18 26.83 -21.65 10.30
N HIS A 19 26.24 -22.78 9.93
CA HIS A 19 25.04 -23.29 10.61
C HIS A 19 25.26 -23.51 12.13
N ALA A 20 26.43 -24.07 12.49
CA ALA A 20 26.76 -24.30 13.90
C ALA A 20 27.00 -22.98 14.68
N GLU A 21 27.63 -22.00 14.03
CA GLU A 21 27.81 -20.67 14.63
C GLU A 21 26.48 -19.94 14.77
N LEU A 22 25.53 -20.13 13.86
CA LEU A 22 24.21 -19.51 13.91
C LEU A 22 23.40 -20.04 15.11
N GLU A 23 23.42 -21.34 15.36
CA GLU A 23 22.78 -21.94 16.55
C GLU A 23 23.41 -21.44 17.85
N LYS A 24 24.73 -21.29 17.86
CA LYS A 24 25.44 -20.74 19.03
C LYS A 24 25.10 -19.28 19.26
N LEU A 25 25.03 -18.45 18.19
CA LEU A 25 24.61 -17.05 18.26
C LEU A 25 23.18 -16.92 18.76
N GLU A 26 22.27 -17.80 18.33
CA GLU A 26 20.88 -17.79 18.83
C GLU A 26 20.82 -18.03 20.34
N LEU A 27 21.62 -18.94 20.85
CA LEU A 27 21.70 -19.22 22.28
C LEU A 27 22.35 -18.08 23.09
N GLU A 28 23.38 -17.43 22.54
CA GLU A 28 24.04 -16.28 23.13
C GLU A 28 23.15 -15.03 23.17
N GLU A 29 22.36 -14.81 22.11
CA GLU A 29 21.44 -13.67 21.96
C GLU A 29 20.11 -13.88 22.70
N ALA A 30 19.81 -15.06 23.23
CA ALA A 30 18.50 -15.42 23.78
C ALA A 30 18.00 -14.54 24.96
N GLY A 31 18.87 -13.72 25.56
CA GLY A 31 18.50 -12.75 26.60
C GLY A 31 18.63 -11.29 26.21
N GLU A 32 19.23 -10.98 25.07
CA GLU A 32 19.56 -9.60 24.69
C GLU A 32 18.74 -9.12 23.49
N ARG A 33 18.37 -10.03 22.56
CA ARG A 33 17.61 -9.70 21.35
C ARG A 33 16.12 -9.95 21.55
N PRO A 34 15.24 -8.99 21.20
CA PRO A 34 13.80 -9.21 21.21
C PRO A 34 13.42 -10.41 20.34
N GLN A 35 12.51 -11.24 20.84
CA GLN A 35 11.92 -12.37 20.14
C GLN A 35 10.40 -12.27 20.22
N TRP A 36 9.68 -12.95 19.32
CA TRP A 36 8.24 -13.07 19.40
C TRP A 36 7.84 -13.91 20.61
N ASP A 37 6.83 -13.46 21.38
CA ASP A 37 6.33 -14.19 22.54
C ASP A 37 5.77 -15.57 22.14
N ASN A 38 5.16 -15.64 20.95
CA ASN A 38 4.65 -16.88 20.37
C ASN A 38 4.49 -16.75 18.84
N LYS A 39 4.28 -17.89 18.18
CA LYS A 39 4.12 -17.94 16.73
C LYS A 39 2.87 -17.20 16.24
N ALA A 40 1.78 -17.19 17.01
CA ALA A 40 0.56 -16.49 16.65
C ALA A 40 0.78 -14.97 16.56
N GLN A 41 1.56 -14.40 17.47
CA GLN A 41 1.93 -12.99 17.45
C GLN A 41 2.70 -12.62 16.17
N TYR A 42 3.69 -13.42 15.79
CA TYR A 42 4.41 -13.25 14.53
C TYR A 42 3.48 -13.32 13.31
N MET A 43 2.66 -14.37 13.25
CA MET A 43 1.74 -14.57 12.13
C MET A 43 0.73 -13.44 12.01
N LEU A 44 0.13 -12.99 13.13
CA LEU A 44 -0.80 -11.86 13.13
C LEU A 44 -0.11 -10.55 12.73
N THR A 45 1.14 -10.34 13.11
CA THR A 45 1.90 -9.16 12.70
C THR A 45 2.15 -9.15 11.20
N CYS A 46 2.58 -10.28 10.63
CA CYS A 46 2.78 -10.41 9.19
C CYS A 46 1.46 -10.30 8.41
N VAL A 47 0.39 -10.93 8.90
CA VAL A 47 -0.95 -10.78 8.30
C VAL A 47 -1.40 -9.32 8.36
N GLY A 48 -1.27 -8.65 9.51
CA GLY A 48 -1.64 -7.24 9.65
C GLY A 48 -0.82 -6.29 8.76
N PHE A 49 0.43 -6.63 8.50
CA PHE A 49 1.25 -5.87 7.55
C PHE A 49 0.86 -6.11 6.09
N CYS A 50 0.53 -7.34 5.73
CA CYS A 50 0.12 -7.70 4.37
C CYS A 50 -1.34 -7.33 4.09
N VAL A 51 -2.25 -7.54 5.06
CA VAL A 51 -3.67 -7.22 4.91
C VAL A 51 -3.94 -5.80 5.40
N GLY A 52 -3.87 -4.86 4.47
CA GLY A 52 -4.07 -3.44 4.75
C GLY A 52 -5.28 -2.84 4.03
N LEU A 53 -5.28 -1.52 3.96
CA LEU A 53 -6.32 -0.76 3.26
C LEU A 53 -6.43 -1.12 1.78
N GLY A 54 -5.31 -1.52 1.15
CA GLY A 54 -5.27 -1.95 -0.24
C GLY A 54 -6.14 -3.19 -0.56
N ASN A 55 -6.33 -4.09 0.40
CA ASN A 55 -7.21 -5.25 0.22
C ASN A 55 -8.69 -4.88 0.32
N VAL A 56 -9.02 -3.83 1.08
CA VAL A 56 -10.40 -3.43 1.35
C VAL A 56 -10.94 -2.47 0.31
N TRP A 57 -10.15 -1.52 -0.19
CA TRP A 57 -10.67 -0.57 -1.19
C TRP A 57 -10.01 -0.69 -2.56
N ARG A 58 -8.66 -0.89 -2.66
CA ARG A 58 -7.99 -0.94 -3.95
C ARG A 58 -8.32 -2.19 -4.74
N PHE A 59 -8.36 -3.35 -4.09
CA PHE A 59 -8.69 -4.61 -4.76
C PHE A 59 -10.12 -4.62 -5.33
N PRO A 60 -11.19 -4.24 -4.58
CA PRO A 60 -12.52 -4.12 -5.13
C PRO A 60 -12.63 -3.10 -6.27
N TYR A 61 -11.94 -1.98 -6.15
CA TYR A 61 -11.88 -0.98 -7.21
C TYR A 61 -11.26 -1.56 -8.50
N LEU A 62 -10.12 -2.25 -8.38
CA LEU A 62 -9.49 -2.89 -9.54
C LEU A 62 -10.38 -3.97 -10.16
N CYS A 63 -11.11 -4.74 -9.36
CA CYS A 63 -12.14 -5.66 -9.87
C CYS A 63 -13.18 -4.91 -10.69
N GLN A 64 -13.62 -3.72 -10.24
CA GLN A 64 -14.60 -2.92 -10.96
C GLN A 64 -14.07 -2.39 -12.29
N SER A 65 -12.83 -1.89 -12.30
CA SER A 65 -12.18 -1.31 -13.49
C SER A 65 -11.85 -2.34 -14.57
N HIS A 66 -11.70 -3.62 -14.19
CA HIS A 66 -11.22 -4.70 -15.06
C HIS A 66 -12.23 -5.86 -15.20
N GLY A 67 -13.50 -5.52 -15.44
CA GLY A 67 -14.52 -6.53 -15.77
C GLY A 67 -14.94 -7.44 -14.61
N GLY A 68 -14.97 -6.93 -13.39
CA GLY A 68 -15.47 -7.65 -12.22
C GLY A 68 -14.59 -8.84 -11.83
N GLY A 69 -15.16 -10.04 -11.84
CA GLY A 69 -14.45 -11.27 -11.49
C GLY A 69 -13.33 -11.67 -12.42
N ALA A 70 -13.24 -11.10 -13.63
CA ALA A 70 -12.15 -11.36 -14.55
C ALA A 70 -10.79 -10.97 -13.95
N PHE A 71 -10.72 -9.88 -13.19
CA PHE A 71 -9.49 -9.44 -12.49
C PHE A 71 -8.97 -10.45 -11.47
N MET A 72 -9.85 -11.23 -10.84
CA MET A 72 -9.42 -12.23 -9.85
C MET A 72 -8.53 -13.31 -10.45
N ILE A 73 -8.70 -13.64 -11.75
CA ILE A 73 -7.93 -14.69 -12.40
C ILE A 73 -6.46 -14.35 -12.50
N PRO A 74 -6.04 -13.23 -13.14
CA PRO A 74 -4.64 -12.84 -13.16
C PRO A 74 -4.09 -12.54 -11.76
N PHE A 75 -4.89 -11.97 -10.85
CA PHE A 75 -4.48 -11.75 -9.48
C PHE A 75 -4.08 -13.04 -8.76
N LEU A 76 -4.90 -14.09 -8.81
CA LEU A 76 -4.59 -15.37 -8.18
C LEU A 76 -3.41 -16.09 -8.85
N ILE A 77 -3.29 -16.01 -10.17
CA ILE A 77 -2.15 -16.59 -10.90
C ILE A 77 -0.85 -15.90 -10.47
N LEU A 78 -0.81 -14.57 -10.45
CA LEU A 78 0.37 -13.82 -10.09
C LEU A 78 0.67 -13.91 -8.58
N LEU A 79 -0.35 -14.05 -7.74
CA LEU A 79 -0.18 -14.34 -6.32
C LEU A 79 0.64 -15.62 -6.12
N VAL A 80 0.36 -16.68 -6.90
CA VAL A 80 1.09 -17.96 -6.81
C VAL A 80 2.48 -17.88 -7.44
N LEU A 81 2.62 -17.22 -8.60
CA LEU A 81 3.87 -17.22 -9.37
C LEU A 81 4.88 -16.16 -8.91
N GLU A 82 4.43 -15.12 -8.28
CA GLU A 82 5.23 -13.95 -7.89
C GLU A 82 5.15 -13.69 -6.38
N GLY A 83 3.96 -13.54 -5.83
CA GLY A 83 3.75 -13.16 -4.44
C GLY A 83 4.29 -14.18 -3.45
N ILE A 84 3.85 -15.43 -3.53
CA ILE A 84 4.28 -16.51 -2.62
C ILE A 84 5.79 -16.76 -2.68
N PRO A 85 6.42 -16.88 -3.87
CA PRO A 85 7.86 -17.11 -3.94
C PRO A 85 8.69 -15.98 -3.34
N LEU A 86 8.31 -14.72 -3.58
CA LEU A 86 9.04 -13.58 -3.06
C LEU A 86 8.85 -13.45 -1.55
N LEU A 87 7.64 -13.68 -1.05
CA LEU A 87 7.35 -13.71 0.40
C LEU A 87 8.19 -14.77 1.12
N HIS A 88 8.26 -15.98 0.57
CA HIS A 88 9.10 -17.05 1.12
C HIS A 88 10.59 -16.67 1.09
N LEU A 89 11.05 -16.03 0.02
CA LEU A 89 12.43 -15.57 -0.08
C LEU A 89 12.77 -14.56 1.01
N GLU A 90 11.93 -13.54 1.22
CA GLU A 90 12.14 -12.52 2.26
C GLU A 90 12.11 -13.11 3.66
N PHE A 91 11.18 -14.03 3.95
CA PHE A 91 11.12 -14.72 5.24
C PHE A 91 12.36 -15.59 5.48
N ALA A 92 12.76 -16.38 4.50
CA ALA A 92 13.90 -17.27 4.62
C ALA A 92 15.21 -16.51 4.84
N ILE A 93 15.44 -15.44 4.05
CA ILE A 93 16.68 -14.67 4.15
C ILE A 93 16.75 -13.84 5.44
N GLY A 94 15.63 -13.25 5.87
CA GLY A 94 15.53 -12.51 7.12
C GLY A 94 15.78 -13.41 8.33
N GLN A 95 15.16 -14.59 8.38
CA GLN A 95 15.33 -15.59 9.41
C GLN A 95 16.76 -16.15 9.45
N ARG A 96 17.35 -16.45 8.28
CA ARG A 96 18.70 -16.99 8.16
C ARG A 96 19.78 -16.03 8.64
N LEU A 97 19.68 -14.76 8.28
CA LEU A 97 20.72 -13.76 8.55
C LEU A 97 20.46 -12.94 9.84
N ARG A 98 19.26 -13.02 10.41
CA ARG A 98 18.87 -12.36 11.67
C ARG A 98 19.19 -10.84 11.67
N LYS A 99 18.99 -10.17 10.56
CA LYS A 99 19.23 -8.72 10.36
C LYS A 99 18.08 -8.08 9.63
N GLY A 100 17.96 -6.75 9.73
CA GLY A 100 17.07 -5.98 8.89
C GLY A 100 17.54 -5.93 7.42
N SER A 101 16.77 -5.27 6.56
CA SER A 101 17.04 -5.28 5.10
C SER A 101 18.45 -4.81 4.76
N VAL A 102 18.92 -3.70 5.33
CA VAL A 102 20.29 -3.20 5.08
C VAL A 102 21.34 -4.20 5.56
N GLY A 103 21.16 -4.76 6.75
CA GLY A 103 22.08 -5.74 7.32
C GLY A 103 22.18 -7.03 6.49
N VAL A 104 21.04 -7.52 5.99
CA VAL A 104 20.95 -8.69 5.12
C VAL A 104 21.75 -8.49 3.84
N TRP A 105 21.45 -7.43 3.10
CA TRP A 105 22.12 -7.19 1.81
C TRP A 105 23.61 -6.88 1.97
N ARG A 106 23.99 -6.17 3.05
CA ARG A 106 25.41 -5.98 3.40
C ARG A 106 26.13 -7.29 3.67
N SER A 107 25.50 -8.24 4.33
CA SER A 107 26.10 -9.55 4.63
C SER A 107 26.23 -10.40 3.38
N ILE A 108 25.29 -10.36 2.46
CA ILE A 108 25.36 -11.07 1.17
C ILE A 108 26.48 -10.50 0.33
N ASN A 109 26.45 -9.19 0.05
CA ASN A 109 27.51 -8.53 -0.68
C ASN A 109 27.56 -7.04 -0.31
N PRO A 110 28.74 -6.48 0.02
CA PRO A 110 28.86 -5.07 0.39
C PRO A 110 28.35 -4.08 -0.67
N TYR A 111 28.34 -4.45 -1.94
CA TYR A 111 27.81 -3.62 -3.02
C TYR A 111 26.29 -3.58 -3.09
N LEU A 112 25.59 -4.53 -2.45
CA LEU A 112 24.12 -4.61 -2.42
C LEU A 112 23.47 -3.79 -1.29
N VAL A 113 24.22 -3.08 -0.48
CA VAL A 113 23.68 -2.24 0.60
C VAL A 113 22.66 -1.23 0.09
N GLY A 114 22.83 -0.76 -1.15
CA GLY A 114 21.89 0.13 -1.83
C GLY A 114 20.48 -0.44 -1.95
N VAL A 115 20.32 -1.76 -2.07
CA VAL A 115 18.97 -2.41 -2.10
C VAL A 115 18.24 -2.19 -0.77
N GLY A 116 18.91 -2.42 0.36
CA GLY A 116 18.30 -2.19 1.67
C GLY A 116 18.03 -0.70 1.97
N ILE A 117 18.89 0.21 1.49
CA ILE A 117 18.65 1.66 1.63
C ILE A 117 17.46 2.08 0.75
N ALA A 118 17.33 1.53 -0.45
CA ALA A 118 16.19 1.79 -1.32
C ALA A 118 14.87 1.33 -0.68
N SER A 119 14.82 0.10 -0.12
CA SER A 119 13.66 -0.41 0.62
C SER A 119 13.28 0.50 1.79
N MET A 120 14.27 0.97 2.56
CA MET A 120 14.06 1.88 3.68
C MET A 120 13.48 3.23 3.22
N LEU A 121 14.00 3.80 2.12
CA LEU A 121 13.50 5.06 1.57
C LEU A 121 12.05 4.93 1.07
N VAL A 122 11.74 3.84 0.37
CA VAL A 122 10.36 3.58 -0.07
C VAL A 122 9.43 3.42 1.12
N SER A 123 9.81 2.63 2.13
CA SER A 123 9.01 2.46 3.35
C SER A 123 8.78 3.76 4.08
N PHE A 124 9.76 4.66 4.09
CA PHE A 124 9.63 5.99 4.68
C PHE A 124 8.62 6.86 3.90
N MET A 125 8.76 6.94 2.58
CA MET A 125 7.86 7.75 1.74
C MET A 125 6.42 7.23 1.75
N VAL A 126 6.25 5.90 1.63
CA VAL A 126 4.93 5.27 1.72
C VAL A 126 4.31 5.49 3.09
N GLY A 127 5.07 5.35 4.17
CA GLY A 127 4.61 5.60 5.52
C GLY A 127 4.06 7.01 5.74
N MET A 128 4.65 8.02 5.09
CA MET A 128 4.18 9.40 5.22
C MET A 128 2.75 9.58 4.68
N TYR A 129 2.48 9.18 3.43
CA TYR A 129 1.16 9.37 2.86
C TYR A 129 0.13 8.36 3.41
N TYR A 130 0.55 7.15 3.69
CA TYR A 130 -0.34 6.13 4.25
C TYR A 130 -0.87 6.52 5.63
N ASN A 131 -0.04 7.10 6.49
CA ASN A 131 -0.47 7.60 7.79
C ASN A 131 -1.36 8.85 7.68
N THR A 132 -1.28 9.60 6.59
CA THR A 132 -2.23 10.69 6.30
C THR A 132 -3.63 10.15 6.02
N ILE A 133 -3.75 9.03 5.32
CA ILE A 133 -5.04 8.35 5.14
C ILE A 133 -5.62 7.94 6.50
N ILE A 134 -4.80 7.45 7.41
CA ILE A 134 -5.21 7.13 8.79
C ILE A 134 -5.70 8.40 9.52
N ALA A 135 -5.08 9.54 9.30
CA ALA A 135 -5.54 10.80 9.86
C ALA A 135 -6.93 11.21 9.33
N TRP A 136 -7.20 10.99 8.04
CA TRP A 136 -8.54 11.19 7.48
C TRP A 136 -9.58 10.22 8.06
N VAL A 137 -9.18 8.97 8.26
CA VAL A 137 -10.03 7.97 8.96
C VAL A 137 -10.36 8.44 10.38
N LEU A 138 -9.39 8.97 11.13
CA LEU A 138 -9.62 9.53 12.45
C LEU A 138 -10.59 10.72 12.43
N TRP A 139 -10.46 11.61 11.45
CA TRP A 139 -11.39 12.73 11.29
C TRP A 139 -12.83 12.27 11.09
N TYR A 140 -13.04 11.32 10.20
CA TYR A 140 -14.37 10.72 9.99
C TYR A 140 -14.87 9.96 11.22
N PHE A 141 -13.99 9.23 11.90
CA PHE A 141 -14.33 8.51 13.13
C PHE A 141 -14.86 9.46 14.20
N PHE A 142 -14.18 10.57 14.46
CA PHE A 142 -14.66 11.56 15.45
C PHE A 142 -15.95 12.25 15.02
N ASN A 143 -16.18 12.44 13.74
CA ASN A 143 -17.43 13.01 13.22
C ASN A 143 -18.58 11.99 13.14
N SER A 144 -18.31 10.70 13.36
CA SER A 144 -19.33 9.64 13.32
C SER A 144 -20.24 9.58 14.53
N PHE A 145 -19.92 10.30 15.62
CA PHE A 145 -20.71 10.31 16.87
C PHE A 145 -21.84 11.33 16.88
N GLN A 146 -22.30 11.76 15.72
CA GLN A 146 -23.40 12.71 15.53
C GLN A 146 -24.56 12.04 14.83
N ASP A 147 -25.79 12.46 15.17
CA ASP A 147 -27.01 12.03 14.49
C ASP A 147 -27.89 13.27 14.21
N PRO A 148 -28.15 13.59 12.92
CA PRO A 148 -27.71 12.91 11.70
C PRO A 148 -26.21 13.07 11.45
N LEU A 149 -25.63 12.12 10.63
CA LEU A 149 -24.24 12.20 10.24
C LEU A 149 -23.95 13.49 9.46
N PRO A 150 -22.80 14.15 9.65
CA PRO A 150 -22.48 15.43 9.02
C PRO A 150 -22.50 15.43 7.49
N TRP A 151 -22.28 14.27 6.88
CA TRP A 151 -22.31 14.06 5.41
C TRP A 151 -23.65 13.53 4.88
N SER A 152 -24.68 13.47 5.71
CA SER A 152 -26.01 13.00 5.28
C SER A 152 -26.86 14.09 4.65
N GLN A 153 -26.60 15.34 4.95
CA GLN A 153 -27.38 16.49 4.50
C GLN A 153 -26.47 17.67 4.16
N CYS A 154 -26.88 18.46 3.16
CA CYS A 154 -26.19 19.70 2.83
C CYS A 154 -26.30 20.72 3.98
N PRO A 155 -25.22 21.47 4.28
CA PRO A 155 -25.26 22.55 5.25
C PRO A 155 -26.08 23.73 4.70
N VAL A 156 -26.73 24.44 5.62
CA VAL A 156 -27.46 25.67 5.30
C VAL A 156 -26.46 26.78 4.99
N ASN A 157 -26.76 27.63 3.99
CA ASN A 157 -25.92 28.77 3.62
C ASN A 157 -25.86 29.81 4.76
N GLU A 158 -24.91 30.74 4.70
CA GLU A 158 -24.70 31.75 5.74
C GLU A 158 -25.95 32.63 5.98
N ASN A 159 -26.75 32.88 4.94
CA ASN A 159 -27.97 33.68 5.02
C ASN A 159 -29.19 32.89 5.50
N ARG A 160 -29.08 31.59 5.73
CA ARG A 160 -30.17 30.68 6.14
C ARG A 160 -31.38 30.71 5.18
N THR A 161 -31.16 31.03 3.91
CA THR A 161 -32.20 31.10 2.87
C THR A 161 -32.33 29.83 2.07
N GLY A 162 -31.37 28.89 2.20
CA GLY A 162 -31.33 27.63 1.48
C GLY A 162 -30.07 26.87 1.83
N PHE A 163 -29.77 25.81 1.12
CA PHE A 163 -28.52 25.06 1.26
C PHE A 163 -27.37 25.72 0.48
N VAL A 164 -26.16 25.28 0.73
CA VAL A 164 -24.99 25.72 -0.06
C VAL A 164 -25.12 25.20 -1.49
N SER A 165 -25.06 26.10 -2.50
CA SER A 165 -25.27 25.75 -3.91
C SER A 165 -24.30 24.65 -4.40
N GLU A 166 -23.01 24.73 -4.03
CA GLU A 166 -22.02 23.72 -4.38
C GLU A 166 -22.39 22.31 -3.86
N CYS A 167 -23.07 22.23 -2.72
CA CYS A 167 -23.57 20.98 -2.17
C CYS A 167 -24.85 20.50 -2.86
N GLU A 168 -25.77 21.41 -3.24
CA GLU A 168 -26.99 21.07 -3.98
C GLU A 168 -26.67 20.59 -5.40
N ASP A 169 -25.65 21.17 -6.02
CA ASP A 169 -25.20 20.81 -7.36
C ASP A 169 -24.43 19.48 -7.38
N SER A 170 -23.85 19.08 -6.25
CA SER A 170 -23.09 17.82 -6.09
C SER A 170 -23.86 16.80 -5.25
N SER A 171 -23.26 16.36 -4.13
CA SER A 171 -23.92 15.55 -3.12
C SER A 171 -23.43 15.95 -1.72
N PRO A 172 -24.22 15.70 -0.66
CA PRO A 172 -23.77 15.99 0.71
C PRO A 172 -22.47 15.27 1.08
N VAL A 173 -22.27 14.04 0.57
CA VAL A 173 -21.10 13.23 0.84
C VAL A 173 -19.87 13.77 0.14
N ASP A 174 -20.00 14.11 -1.17
CA ASP A 174 -18.90 14.70 -1.93
C ASP A 174 -18.49 16.05 -1.39
N TYR A 175 -19.47 16.90 -1.06
CA TYR A 175 -19.22 18.20 -0.45
C TYR A 175 -18.52 18.08 0.91
N PHE A 176 -18.92 17.13 1.75
CA PHE A 176 -18.25 16.90 3.04
C PHE A 176 -16.80 16.44 2.82
N TRP A 177 -16.55 15.55 1.86
CA TRP A 177 -15.20 15.08 1.55
C TRP A 177 -14.31 16.22 1.02
N TYR A 178 -14.72 16.83 -0.10
CA TYR A 178 -13.87 17.81 -0.79
C TYR A 178 -13.79 19.16 -0.09
N ARG A 179 -14.87 19.62 0.56
CA ARG A 179 -14.90 20.95 1.19
C ARG A 179 -14.76 20.96 2.70
N LYS A 180 -15.45 20.08 3.40
CA LYS A 180 -15.41 20.08 4.88
C LYS A 180 -14.20 19.32 5.43
N THR A 181 -13.79 18.25 4.78
CA THR A 181 -12.64 17.44 5.22
C THR A 181 -11.35 17.99 4.67
N LEU A 182 -11.21 18.07 3.34
CA LEU A 182 -9.95 18.44 2.68
C LEU A 182 -9.81 19.92 2.39
N ASN A 183 -10.94 20.64 2.21
CA ASN A 183 -10.98 21.99 1.68
C ASN A 183 -10.14 22.13 0.40
N THR A 184 -10.45 21.27 -0.57
CA THR A 184 -9.65 21.04 -1.78
C THR A 184 -9.59 22.27 -2.66
N THR A 185 -8.40 22.58 -3.17
CA THR A 185 -8.18 23.65 -4.16
C THR A 185 -8.43 23.14 -5.59
N PRO A 186 -8.80 24.00 -6.55
CA PRO A 186 -9.05 23.58 -7.93
C PRO A 186 -7.79 23.10 -8.68
N VAL A 187 -6.61 23.47 -8.21
CA VAL A 187 -5.31 23.15 -8.84
C VAL A 187 -4.27 22.77 -7.80
N ILE A 188 -3.33 21.90 -8.19
CA ILE A 188 -2.25 21.42 -7.31
C ILE A 188 -1.27 22.53 -6.92
N GLU A 189 -1.15 23.58 -7.73
CA GLU A 189 -0.24 24.70 -7.48
C GLU A 189 -0.70 25.62 -6.36
N ASP A 190 -2.00 25.65 -6.09
CA ASP A 190 -2.55 26.40 -4.97
C ASP A 190 -2.57 25.53 -3.72
N SER A 191 -1.82 25.92 -2.71
CA SER A 191 -1.75 25.19 -1.45
C SER A 191 -3.05 25.23 -0.63
N GLY A 192 -3.87 26.26 -0.79
CA GLY A 192 -5.13 26.44 -0.03
C GLY A 192 -4.95 26.59 1.50
N GLY A 193 -3.72 26.71 1.97
CA GLY A 193 -3.37 26.78 3.39
C GLY A 193 -3.48 25.44 4.13
N LEU A 194 -3.02 25.41 5.37
CA LEU A 194 -3.04 24.24 6.22
C LEU A 194 -4.43 24.06 6.88
N GLN A 195 -4.97 22.87 6.80
CA GLN A 195 -6.20 22.50 7.49
C GLN A 195 -5.86 22.02 8.91
N TRP A 196 -6.07 22.88 9.93
CA TRP A 196 -5.64 22.60 11.29
C TRP A 196 -6.20 21.31 11.88
N TRP A 197 -7.44 20.94 11.52
CA TRP A 197 -8.07 19.69 11.98
C TRP A 197 -7.39 18.45 11.42
N ILE A 198 -6.93 18.49 10.15
CA ILE A 198 -6.16 17.41 9.55
C ILE A 198 -4.76 17.33 10.18
N VAL A 199 -4.12 18.47 10.45
CA VAL A 199 -2.83 18.50 11.16
C VAL A 199 -2.97 17.88 12.55
N LEU A 200 -4.05 18.17 13.27
CA LEU A 200 -4.32 17.58 14.60
C LEU A 200 -4.52 16.06 14.51
N CYS A 201 -5.35 15.59 13.55
CA CYS A 201 -5.56 14.17 13.33
C CYS A 201 -4.26 13.46 12.90
N LEU A 202 -3.45 14.09 12.07
CA LEU A 202 -2.16 13.58 11.63
C LEU A 202 -1.16 13.47 12.81
N PHE A 203 -1.13 14.48 13.68
CA PHE A 203 -0.36 14.43 14.93
C PHE A 203 -0.83 13.28 15.84
N CYS A 204 -2.12 13.11 16.01
CA CYS A 204 -2.70 11.99 16.78
C CYS A 204 -2.32 10.64 16.16
N ALA A 205 -2.42 10.48 14.84
CA ALA A 205 -2.08 9.26 14.15
C ALA A 205 -0.59 8.88 14.34
N TRP A 206 0.33 9.83 14.17
CA TRP A 206 1.75 9.60 14.40
C TRP A 206 2.09 9.33 15.86
N THR A 207 1.41 9.99 16.79
CA THR A 207 1.59 9.75 18.24
C THR A 207 1.11 8.36 18.63
N LEU A 208 -0.06 7.93 18.16
CA LEU A 208 -0.58 6.58 18.41
C LEU A 208 0.34 5.51 17.83
N LEU A 209 0.83 5.72 16.60
CA LEU A 209 1.78 4.83 15.96
C LEU A 209 3.09 4.74 16.75
N TRP A 210 3.63 5.87 17.21
CA TRP A 210 4.83 5.90 18.06
C TRP A 210 4.62 5.13 19.37
N VAL A 211 3.50 5.33 20.05
CA VAL A 211 3.17 4.60 21.29
C VAL A 211 3.09 3.10 21.04
N CYS A 212 2.47 2.68 19.95
CA CYS A 212 2.39 1.25 19.59
C CYS A 212 3.76 0.66 19.22
N CYS A 213 4.68 1.45 18.65
CA CYS A 213 5.99 1.00 18.18
C CYS A 213 7.13 1.30 19.17
N LEU A 214 6.84 1.80 20.38
CA LEU A 214 7.84 2.27 21.36
C LEU A 214 9.02 1.33 21.54
N ARG A 215 8.74 0.05 21.79
CA ARG A 215 9.75 -1.00 21.97
C ARG A 215 9.84 -1.98 20.81
N GLY A 216 9.40 -1.55 19.61
CA GLY A 216 9.35 -2.41 18.44
C GLY A 216 8.40 -3.60 18.65
N ILE A 217 8.87 -4.83 18.35
CA ILE A 217 8.01 -6.02 18.39
C ILE A 217 7.41 -6.35 19.76
N GLU A 218 7.99 -5.89 20.87
CA GLU A 218 7.43 -6.10 22.20
C GLU A 218 6.09 -5.38 22.41
N THR A 219 5.94 -4.20 21.85
CA THR A 219 4.70 -3.39 21.95
C THR A 219 3.78 -3.62 20.77
N THR A 220 4.31 -3.63 19.52
CA THR A 220 3.52 -3.92 18.32
C THR A 220 2.93 -5.31 18.38
N GLY A 221 3.67 -6.31 18.86
CA GLY A 221 3.20 -7.68 19.01
C GLY A 221 1.99 -7.84 19.95
N LYS A 222 1.79 -6.92 20.91
CA LYS A 222 0.58 -6.89 21.74
C LYS A 222 -0.58 -6.16 21.06
N ALA A 223 -0.28 -5.09 20.34
CA ALA A 223 -1.28 -4.32 19.61
C ALA A 223 -1.92 -5.12 18.48
N VAL A 224 -1.17 -5.99 17.79
CA VAL A 224 -1.66 -6.76 16.63
C VAL A 224 -2.76 -7.75 16.97
N TYR A 225 -2.89 -8.20 18.21
CA TYR A 225 -4.02 -9.05 18.62
C TYR A 225 -5.36 -8.35 18.37
N VAL A 226 -5.43 -7.04 18.55
CA VAL A 226 -6.62 -6.24 18.28
C VAL A 226 -6.63 -5.75 16.83
N THR A 227 -5.56 -5.12 16.38
CA THR A 227 -5.53 -4.44 15.06
C THR A 227 -5.62 -5.40 13.89
N SER A 228 -5.16 -6.66 14.03
CA SER A 228 -5.26 -7.66 12.96
C SER A 228 -6.51 -8.54 13.03
N THR A 229 -7.23 -8.61 14.16
CA THR A 229 -8.42 -9.46 14.31
C THR A 229 -9.73 -8.68 14.24
N LEU A 230 -9.77 -7.46 14.80
CA LEU A 230 -10.97 -6.62 14.79
C LEU A 230 -11.52 -6.36 13.37
N PRO A 231 -10.70 -6.11 12.35
CA PRO A 231 -11.21 -5.93 10.99
C PRO A 231 -12.03 -7.11 10.46
N TYR A 232 -11.65 -8.34 10.76
CA TYR A 232 -12.40 -9.52 10.34
C TYR A 232 -13.76 -9.63 11.03
N LEU A 233 -13.82 -9.27 12.31
CA LEU A 233 -15.09 -9.22 13.05
C LEU A 233 -16.02 -8.19 12.42
N VAL A 234 -15.52 -6.99 12.16
CA VAL A 234 -16.31 -5.90 11.57
C VAL A 234 -16.73 -6.23 10.15
N LEU A 235 -15.83 -6.78 9.32
CA LEU A 235 -16.17 -7.25 7.95
C LEU A 235 -17.28 -8.31 7.99
N THR A 236 -17.25 -9.23 8.97
CA THR A 236 -18.31 -10.24 9.14
C THR A 236 -19.63 -9.59 9.50
N ILE A 237 -19.64 -8.61 10.39
CA ILE A 237 -20.85 -7.85 10.75
C ILE A 237 -21.40 -7.13 9.51
N PHE A 238 -20.54 -6.47 8.72
CA PHE A 238 -20.93 -5.81 7.47
C PHE A 238 -21.42 -6.81 6.40
N LEU A 239 -20.84 -8.01 6.31
CA LEU A 239 -21.33 -9.04 5.41
C LEU A 239 -22.75 -9.47 5.77
N ILE A 240 -23.00 -9.80 7.04
CA ILE A 240 -24.33 -10.20 7.51
C ILE A 240 -25.33 -9.07 7.22
N ARG A 241 -24.98 -7.84 7.52
CA ARG A 241 -25.83 -6.68 7.24
C ARG A 241 -26.02 -6.45 5.74
N GLY A 242 -24.92 -6.48 4.96
CA GLY A 242 -24.93 -6.29 3.51
C GLY A 242 -25.87 -7.26 2.81
N LEU A 243 -25.82 -8.53 3.16
CA LEU A 243 -26.68 -9.57 2.58
C LEU A 243 -28.19 -9.37 2.88
N THR A 244 -28.53 -8.64 3.92
CA THR A 244 -29.94 -8.30 4.25
C THR A 244 -30.46 -7.05 3.54
N LEU A 245 -29.61 -6.32 2.84
CA LEU A 245 -29.99 -5.09 2.13
C LEU A 245 -30.57 -5.38 0.75
N LYS A 246 -31.53 -4.55 0.30
CA LYS A 246 -32.12 -4.63 -1.03
C LYS A 246 -31.04 -4.39 -2.09
N GLY A 247 -30.93 -5.29 -3.08
CA GLY A 247 -29.99 -5.15 -4.20
C GLY A 247 -28.56 -5.63 -3.94
N SER A 248 -28.23 -6.12 -2.73
CA SER A 248 -26.92 -6.68 -2.42
C SER A 248 -26.50 -7.83 -3.35
N VAL A 249 -27.47 -8.68 -3.71
CA VAL A 249 -27.23 -9.79 -4.64
C VAL A 249 -26.84 -9.32 -6.02
N SER A 250 -27.35 -8.20 -6.49
CA SER A 250 -26.97 -7.59 -7.79
C SER A 250 -25.50 -7.19 -7.82
N GLY A 251 -24.98 -6.60 -6.73
CA GLY A 251 -23.57 -6.27 -6.60
C GLY A 251 -22.68 -7.52 -6.56
N ILE A 252 -23.04 -8.52 -5.77
CA ILE A 252 -22.30 -9.78 -5.71
C ILE A 252 -22.34 -10.52 -7.06
N LYS A 253 -23.47 -10.51 -7.75
CA LYS A 253 -23.58 -11.07 -9.09
C LYS A 253 -22.68 -10.35 -10.09
N PHE A 254 -22.59 -9.02 -10.02
CA PHE A 254 -21.67 -8.24 -10.84
C PHE A 254 -20.21 -8.65 -10.58
N LEU A 255 -19.80 -8.82 -9.33
CA LEU A 255 -18.46 -9.27 -8.98
C LEU A 255 -18.13 -10.66 -9.56
N PHE A 256 -19.06 -11.61 -9.53
CA PHE A 256 -18.85 -12.98 -10.01
C PHE A 256 -19.30 -13.23 -11.45
N THR A 257 -19.67 -12.19 -12.21
CA THR A 257 -19.94 -12.28 -13.64
C THR A 257 -18.73 -11.68 -14.39
N PRO A 258 -17.72 -12.50 -14.74
CA PRO A 258 -16.49 -12.00 -15.33
C PRO A 258 -16.72 -11.57 -16.79
N ASP A 259 -16.16 -10.43 -17.15
CA ASP A 259 -15.95 -10.05 -18.54
C ASP A 259 -14.61 -10.65 -19.02
N LEU A 260 -14.69 -11.77 -19.72
CA LEU A 260 -13.50 -12.52 -20.14
C LEU A 260 -12.68 -11.79 -21.22
N ASP A 261 -13.25 -10.80 -21.90
CA ASP A 261 -12.52 -10.01 -22.89
C ASP A 261 -11.44 -9.15 -22.22
N GLU A 262 -11.64 -8.76 -20.98
CA GLU A 262 -10.65 -8.05 -20.18
C GLU A 262 -9.37 -8.87 -19.87
N LEU A 263 -9.41 -10.19 -19.97
CA LEU A 263 -8.21 -11.02 -19.84
C LEU A 263 -7.22 -10.85 -20.99
N LEU A 264 -7.68 -10.35 -22.14
CA LEU A 264 -6.84 -10.04 -23.29
C LEU A 264 -6.18 -8.64 -23.15
N ASN A 265 -6.64 -7.83 -22.21
CA ASN A 265 -6.08 -6.51 -21.94
C ASN A 265 -4.80 -6.63 -21.09
N PRO A 266 -3.62 -6.23 -21.60
CA PRO A 266 -2.38 -6.26 -20.84
C PRO A 266 -2.42 -5.45 -19.54
N SER A 267 -3.20 -4.35 -19.50
CA SER A 267 -3.34 -3.50 -18.32
C SER A 267 -3.89 -4.27 -17.13
N THR A 268 -4.84 -5.19 -17.35
CA THR A 268 -5.41 -6.04 -16.29
C THR A 268 -4.35 -6.88 -15.59
N TRP A 269 -3.40 -7.45 -16.36
CA TRP A 269 -2.29 -8.24 -15.80
C TRP A 269 -1.27 -7.37 -15.07
N LEU A 270 -1.01 -6.16 -15.56
CA LEU A 270 -0.11 -5.21 -14.93
C LEU A 270 -0.63 -4.76 -13.57
N ASP A 271 -1.90 -4.38 -13.54
CA ASP A 271 -2.55 -3.92 -12.31
C ASP A 271 -2.71 -5.07 -11.31
N ALA A 272 -2.94 -6.30 -11.78
CA ALA A 272 -2.94 -7.48 -10.94
C ALA A 272 -1.56 -7.75 -10.30
N GLY A 273 -0.47 -7.65 -11.07
CA GLY A 273 0.88 -7.78 -10.54
C GLY A 273 1.23 -6.67 -9.54
N ALA A 274 0.92 -5.42 -9.86
CA ALA A 274 1.10 -4.31 -8.93
C ALA A 274 0.29 -4.53 -7.64
N GLN A 275 -0.95 -5.01 -7.74
CA GLN A 275 -1.79 -5.31 -6.58
C GLN A 275 -1.21 -6.43 -5.71
N VAL A 276 -0.57 -7.44 -6.28
CA VAL A 276 0.14 -8.48 -5.51
C VAL A 276 1.25 -7.86 -4.68
N PHE A 277 2.09 -6.99 -5.26
CA PHE A 277 3.14 -6.28 -4.52
C PHE A 277 2.60 -5.46 -3.35
N TYR A 278 1.58 -4.64 -3.60
CA TYR A 278 0.97 -3.81 -2.56
C TYR A 278 0.30 -4.64 -1.47
N SER A 279 -0.42 -5.69 -1.88
CA SER A 279 -1.15 -6.56 -0.97
C SER A 279 -0.23 -7.31 -0.01
N PHE A 280 0.94 -7.75 -0.47
CA PHE A 280 1.93 -8.44 0.37
C PHE A 280 2.94 -7.53 1.05
N SER A 281 2.97 -6.25 0.71
CA SER A 281 4.02 -5.32 1.15
C SER A 281 5.44 -5.85 0.85
N LEU A 282 5.64 -6.41 -0.36
CA LEU A 282 6.92 -6.97 -0.81
C LEU A 282 7.94 -5.88 -1.10
N ALA A 283 9.21 -6.18 -0.87
CA ALA A 283 10.36 -5.30 -1.10
C ALA A 283 10.44 -4.04 -0.20
N PHE A 284 9.55 -3.91 0.79
CA PHE A 284 9.60 -2.84 1.79
C PHE A 284 10.65 -3.06 2.88
N GLY A 285 11.17 -4.27 3.01
CA GLY A 285 12.11 -4.63 4.06
C GLY A 285 11.49 -4.91 5.44
N GLY A 286 10.21 -4.62 5.64
CA GLY A 286 9.49 -4.89 6.88
C GLY A 286 9.36 -6.39 7.17
N LEU A 287 9.06 -7.19 6.16
CA LEU A 287 8.95 -8.65 6.28
C LEU A 287 10.30 -9.31 6.61
N ILE A 288 11.39 -8.83 6.00
CA ILE A 288 12.75 -9.25 6.34
C ILE A 288 13.04 -8.93 7.80
N SER A 289 12.66 -7.73 8.26
CA SER A 289 12.85 -7.31 9.66
C SER A 289 12.04 -8.18 10.63
N PHE A 290 10.75 -8.43 10.36
CA PHE A 290 9.91 -9.28 11.21
C PHE A 290 10.38 -10.72 11.28
N SER A 291 10.75 -11.32 10.16
CA SER A 291 11.27 -12.70 10.12
C SER A 291 12.63 -12.84 10.81
N SER A 292 13.41 -11.76 10.89
CA SER A 292 14.71 -11.76 11.56
C SER A 292 14.63 -12.00 13.08
N TYR A 293 13.46 -11.83 13.67
CA TYR A 293 13.21 -12.08 15.10
C TYR A 293 12.70 -13.50 15.41
N ASN A 294 12.47 -14.32 14.37
CA ASN A 294 12.11 -15.72 14.53
C ASN A 294 13.29 -16.57 15.02
N SER A 295 12.97 -17.72 15.62
CA SER A 295 13.97 -18.74 15.85
C SER A 295 14.50 -19.32 14.54
N VAL A 296 15.73 -19.82 14.54
CA VAL A 296 16.39 -20.33 13.32
C VAL A 296 15.65 -21.51 12.70
N HIS A 297 15.01 -22.35 13.51
CA HIS A 297 14.28 -23.53 13.05
C HIS A 297 12.78 -23.31 12.81
N ASN A 298 12.33 -22.05 12.76
CA ASN A 298 10.95 -21.76 12.38
C ASN A 298 10.67 -22.15 10.92
N ASN A 299 9.47 -22.67 10.62
CA ASN A 299 9.07 -23.09 9.29
C ASN A 299 8.63 -21.88 8.43
N CYS A 300 9.57 -21.22 7.81
CA CYS A 300 9.33 -20.04 6.98
C CYS A 300 8.53 -20.35 5.69
N GLU A 301 8.66 -21.55 5.13
CA GLU A 301 7.90 -21.99 3.96
C GLU A 301 6.41 -22.08 4.29
N GLN A 302 6.07 -22.75 5.37
CA GLN A 302 4.69 -22.88 5.84
C GLN A 302 4.09 -21.51 6.15
N ASP A 303 4.85 -20.63 6.80
CA ASP A 303 4.40 -19.29 7.16
C ASP A 303 4.09 -18.46 5.90
N ALA A 304 4.96 -18.50 4.89
CA ALA A 304 4.74 -17.81 3.63
C ALA A 304 3.47 -18.30 2.92
N VAL A 305 3.25 -19.61 2.86
CA VAL A 305 2.06 -20.18 2.22
C VAL A 305 0.79 -19.81 2.98
N ILE A 306 0.77 -19.93 4.31
CA ILE A 306 -0.39 -19.60 5.13
C ILE A 306 -0.76 -18.13 5.01
N ILE A 307 0.21 -17.21 5.13
CA ILE A 307 -0.03 -15.78 5.02
C ILE A 307 -0.53 -15.43 3.62
N SER A 308 -0.01 -16.06 2.58
CA SER A 308 -0.46 -15.84 1.21
C SER A 308 -1.89 -16.28 0.98
N ILE A 309 -2.28 -17.44 1.51
CA ILE A 309 -3.66 -17.92 1.44
C ILE A 309 -4.60 -16.97 2.20
N ILE A 310 -4.23 -16.56 3.41
CA ILE A 310 -5.02 -15.61 4.21
C ILE A 310 -5.18 -14.29 3.45
N ASN A 311 -4.11 -13.76 2.86
CA ASN A 311 -4.16 -12.51 2.12
C ASN A 311 -5.07 -12.59 0.90
N GLY A 312 -4.93 -13.62 0.06
CA GLY A 312 -5.77 -13.83 -1.12
C GLY A 312 -7.25 -14.02 -0.75
N LEU A 313 -7.53 -14.86 0.23
CA LEU A 313 -8.89 -15.07 0.72
C LEU A 313 -9.50 -13.81 1.34
N THR A 314 -8.70 -13.01 2.06
CA THR A 314 -9.16 -11.75 2.64
C THR A 314 -9.51 -10.73 1.56
N SER A 315 -8.73 -10.63 0.49
CA SER A 315 -9.04 -9.74 -0.65
C SER A 315 -10.39 -10.09 -1.27
N ILE A 316 -10.65 -11.38 -1.53
CA ILE A 316 -11.92 -11.86 -2.07
C ILE A 316 -13.07 -11.64 -1.08
N TYR A 317 -12.84 -11.95 0.20
CA TYR A 317 -13.84 -11.77 1.27
C TYR A 317 -14.24 -10.29 1.40
N ALA A 318 -13.25 -9.39 1.46
CA ALA A 318 -13.50 -7.96 1.51
C ALA A 318 -14.25 -7.48 0.25
N ALA A 319 -13.89 -7.98 -0.94
CA ALA A 319 -14.60 -7.65 -2.18
C ALA A 319 -16.08 -8.06 -2.11
N ILE A 320 -16.41 -9.25 -1.60
CA ILE A 320 -17.80 -9.69 -1.44
C ILE A 320 -18.57 -8.73 -0.53
N VAL A 321 -17.99 -8.35 0.61
CA VAL A 321 -18.61 -7.39 1.54
C VAL A 321 -18.87 -6.06 0.86
N ILE A 322 -17.86 -5.53 0.18
CA ILE A 322 -17.92 -4.22 -0.48
C ILE A 322 -18.93 -4.23 -1.62
N TYR A 323 -18.92 -5.26 -2.46
CA TYR A 323 -19.89 -5.36 -3.57
C TYR A 323 -21.32 -5.58 -3.10
N SER A 324 -21.55 -6.19 -1.94
CA SER A 324 -22.88 -6.25 -1.35
C SER A 324 -23.42 -4.85 -1.02
N ILE A 325 -22.55 -3.96 -0.55
CA ILE A 325 -22.88 -2.57 -0.20
C ILE A 325 -22.98 -1.68 -1.46
N ILE A 326 -22.08 -1.90 -2.44
CA ILE A 326 -22.17 -1.20 -3.73
C ILE A 326 -23.47 -1.57 -4.45
N GLY A 327 -23.88 -2.83 -4.42
CA GLY A 327 -25.15 -3.28 -4.98
C GLY A 327 -26.36 -2.62 -4.32
N PHE A 328 -26.34 -2.49 -2.99
CA PHE A 328 -27.35 -1.73 -2.25
C PHE A 328 -27.38 -0.25 -2.68
N ARG A 329 -26.21 0.43 -2.69
CA ARG A 329 -26.10 1.81 -3.14
C ARG A 329 -26.61 2.02 -4.57
N ALA A 330 -26.22 1.14 -5.50
CA ALA A 330 -26.66 1.22 -6.89
C ALA A 330 -28.18 1.05 -7.01
N THR A 331 -28.78 0.17 -6.20
CA THR A 331 -30.23 -0.05 -6.18
C THR A 331 -30.95 1.19 -5.60
N GLU A 332 -30.45 1.77 -4.52
CA GLU A 332 -31.02 3.00 -3.96
C GLU A 332 -30.95 4.16 -4.97
N ARG A 333 -29.81 4.35 -5.65
CA ARG A 333 -29.67 5.37 -6.68
C ARG A 333 -30.58 5.12 -7.89
N PHE A 334 -30.76 3.86 -8.26
CA PHE A 334 -31.69 3.50 -9.32
C PHE A 334 -33.16 3.82 -8.93
N ASP A 335 -33.55 3.43 -7.72
CA ASP A 335 -34.90 3.72 -7.18
C ASP A 335 -35.11 5.25 -7.08
N ASP A 336 -34.14 6.02 -6.57
CA ASP A 336 -34.22 7.50 -6.47
C ASP A 336 -34.31 8.15 -7.86
N CYS A 337 -33.52 7.67 -8.84
CA CYS A 337 -33.58 8.14 -10.22
C CYS A 337 -34.94 7.89 -10.84
N LEU A 338 -35.45 6.67 -10.72
CA LEU A 338 -36.73 6.25 -11.26
C LEU A 338 -37.89 7.04 -10.65
N ASN A 339 -37.91 7.17 -9.31
CA ASN A 339 -38.91 7.96 -8.60
C ASN A 339 -38.87 9.43 -8.99
N GLY A 340 -37.68 10.01 -9.18
CA GLY A 340 -37.51 11.38 -9.68
C GLY A 340 -38.10 11.56 -11.08
N ASN A 341 -37.86 10.63 -12.01
CA ASN A 341 -38.43 10.63 -13.34
C ASN A 341 -39.97 10.48 -13.31
N ILE A 342 -40.46 9.55 -12.49
CA ILE A 342 -41.92 9.34 -12.32
C ILE A 342 -42.58 10.60 -11.79
N LEU A 343 -42.00 11.27 -10.80
CA LEU A 343 -42.51 12.51 -10.23
C LEU A 343 -42.54 13.63 -11.29
N THR A 344 -41.48 13.75 -12.10
CA THR A 344 -41.41 14.72 -13.21
C THR A 344 -42.49 14.46 -14.24
N LEU A 345 -42.73 13.19 -14.61
CA LEU A 345 -43.80 12.82 -15.52
C LEU A 345 -45.19 13.11 -14.96
N MET A 346 -45.43 12.74 -13.68
CA MET A 346 -46.71 13.01 -13.02
C MET A 346 -47.01 14.50 -12.95
N ASN A 347 -46.02 15.33 -12.60
CA ASN A 347 -46.18 16.78 -12.50
C ASN A 347 -46.39 17.42 -13.88
N THR A 348 -45.76 16.93 -14.96
CA THR A 348 -45.88 17.49 -16.29
C THR A 348 -47.22 17.14 -16.95
N PHE A 349 -47.71 15.95 -16.71
CA PHE A 349 -48.97 15.45 -17.31
C PHE A 349 -50.16 15.48 -16.36
N ASP A 350 -50.02 16.08 -15.16
CA ASP A 350 -51.05 16.20 -14.14
C ASP A 350 -51.77 14.87 -13.86
N LEU A 351 -50.94 13.80 -13.72
CA LEU A 351 -51.42 12.45 -13.48
C LEU A 351 -51.62 12.17 -12.00
N PRO A 352 -52.68 11.44 -11.58
CA PRO A 352 -52.87 11.06 -10.18
C PRO A 352 -51.79 10.09 -9.72
N GLU A 353 -51.47 10.15 -8.41
CA GLU A 353 -50.51 9.24 -7.77
C GLU A 353 -50.87 7.77 -8.03
N GLY A 354 -49.89 6.95 -8.40
CA GLY A 354 -50.04 5.53 -8.65
C GLY A 354 -50.32 5.14 -10.11
N ASN A 355 -50.54 6.09 -11.03
CA ASN A 355 -50.73 5.77 -12.44
C ASN A 355 -49.46 5.27 -13.13
N ILE A 356 -48.30 5.81 -12.72
CA ILE A 356 -46.97 5.34 -13.17
C ILE A 356 -46.32 4.62 -12.02
N THR A 357 -45.99 3.37 -12.23
CA THR A 357 -45.31 2.49 -11.31
C THR A 357 -44.00 1.99 -11.93
N GLU A 358 -43.09 1.48 -11.12
CA GLU A 358 -41.85 0.87 -11.59
C GLU A 358 -42.08 -0.18 -12.69
N SER A 359 -43.17 -0.96 -12.56
CA SER A 359 -43.49 -2.06 -13.49
C SER A 359 -44.02 -1.60 -14.85
N ASN A 360 -44.65 -0.40 -14.96
CA ASN A 360 -45.22 0.10 -16.20
C ASN A 360 -44.42 1.29 -16.80
N TYR A 361 -43.35 1.73 -16.14
CA TYR A 361 -42.57 2.90 -16.50
C TYR A 361 -42.05 2.85 -17.93
N ASP A 362 -41.39 1.74 -18.32
CA ASP A 362 -40.81 1.59 -19.67
C ASP A 362 -41.89 1.58 -20.77
N GLY A 363 -43.02 0.94 -20.50
CA GLY A 363 -44.15 0.94 -21.43
C GLY A 363 -44.78 2.32 -21.58
N PHE A 364 -44.84 3.09 -20.47
CA PHE A 364 -45.32 4.46 -20.48
C PHE A 364 -44.39 5.40 -21.21
N LEU A 365 -43.08 5.27 -21.07
CA LEU A 365 -42.07 6.02 -21.82
C LEU A 365 -42.16 5.75 -23.33
N GLN A 366 -42.30 4.48 -23.74
CA GLN A 366 -42.46 4.14 -25.15
C GLN A 366 -43.75 4.74 -25.75
N HIS A 367 -44.83 4.72 -24.97
CA HIS A 367 -46.10 5.31 -25.38
C HIS A 367 -45.98 6.86 -25.54
N LEU A 368 -45.34 7.54 -24.58
CA LEU A 368 -45.08 8.97 -24.63
C LEU A 368 -44.21 9.38 -25.81
N ASN A 369 -43.11 8.66 -26.04
CA ASN A 369 -42.21 8.92 -27.15
C ASN A 369 -42.91 8.75 -28.51
N SER A 370 -43.89 7.85 -28.63
CA SER A 370 -44.68 7.65 -29.82
C SER A 370 -45.80 8.69 -30.01
N THR A 371 -46.38 9.19 -28.87
CA THR A 371 -47.56 10.03 -28.88
C THR A 371 -47.23 11.52 -28.88
N VAL A 372 -46.23 11.95 -28.15
CA VAL A 372 -45.86 13.37 -27.93
C VAL A 372 -44.32 13.54 -27.89
N PRO A 373 -43.61 13.26 -29.02
CA PRO A 373 -42.14 13.22 -29.03
C PRO A 373 -41.47 14.56 -28.71
N ALA A 374 -42.14 15.70 -29.06
CA ALA A 374 -41.59 17.03 -28.78
C ALA A 374 -41.55 17.34 -27.27
N VAL A 375 -42.58 16.99 -26.53
CA VAL A 375 -42.65 17.19 -25.08
C VAL A 375 -41.74 16.23 -24.38
N PHE A 376 -41.61 14.99 -24.88
CA PHE A 376 -40.72 13.97 -24.33
C PHE A 376 -39.23 14.40 -24.38
N GLN A 377 -38.80 15.03 -25.51
CA GLN A 377 -37.42 15.53 -25.61
C GLN A 377 -37.15 16.73 -24.69
N ASP A 378 -38.15 17.56 -24.43
CA ASP A 378 -38.01 18.74 -23.55
C ASP A 378 -37.98 18.39 -22.06
N LEU A 379 -38.44 17.17 -21.67
CA LEU A 379 -38.55 16.72 -20.28
C LEU A 379 -37.19 16.42 -19.61
N GLN A 380 -36.09 16.29 -20.35
CA GLN A 380 -34.74 16.01 -19.86
C GLN A 380 -34.70 14.90 -18.76
N LEU A 381 -35.43 13.80 -19.01
CA LEU A 381 -35.46 12.67 -18.05
C LEU A 381 -34.06 12.08 -17.87
N LYS A 382 -33.72 11.76 -16.60
CA LYS A 382 -32.45 11.11 -16.27
C LYS A 382 -32.43 9.69 -16.79
N THR A 383 -31.30 9.26 -17.34
CA THR A 383 -31.11 7.86 -17.73
C THR A 383 -30.85 7.01 -16.49
N CYS A 384 -31.79 6.14 -16.16
CA CYS A 384 -31.67 5.22 -15.01
C CYS A 384 -31.26 3.84 -15.52
N ASP A 385 -29.97 3.53 -15.41
CA ASP A 385 -29.43 2.23 -15.79
C ASP A 385 -28.65 1.60 -14.64
N MET A 386 -29.08 0.42 -14.21
CA MET A 386 -28.49 -0.31 -13.09
C MET A 386 -27.03 -0.67 -13.36
N GLN A 387 -26.68 -1.03 -14.61
CA GLN A 387 -25.30 -1.39 -14.96
C GLN A 387 -24.37 -0.19 -14.83
N THR A 388 -24.83 0.98 -15.27
CA THR A 388 -24.09 2.22 -15.12
C THR A 388 -23.87 2.56 -13.66
N PHE A 389 -24.88 2.43 -12.80
CA PHE A 389 -24.74 2.68 -11.36
C PHE A 389 -23.81 1.68 -10.65
N LEU A 390 -23.82 0.41 -11.06
CA LEU A 390 -22.88 -0.60 -10.55
C LEU A 390 -21.45 -0.35 -11.03
N SER A 391 -21.27 0.15 -12.25
CA SER A 391 -19.95 0.44 -12.82
C SER A 391 -19.39 1.81 -12.45
N GLN A 392 -20.21 2.74 -11.91
CA GLN A 392 -19.74 4.02 -11.40
C GLN A 392 -18.91 3.83 -10.14
N GLY A 393 -17.60 3.58 -10.33
CA GLY A 393 -16.62 3.54 -9.27
C GLY A 393 -15.96 4.89 -9.07
N VAL A 394 -15.61 5.20 -7.85
CA VAL A 394 -14.73 6.32 -7.53
C VAL A 394 -13.34 5.73 -7.28
N GLU A 395 -12.33 6.24 -7.98
CA GLU A 395 -10.97 5.76 -7.86
C GLU A 395 -10.35 6.12 -6.50
N GLY A 396 -9.44 5.27 -6.04
CA GLY A 396 -8.60 5.53 -4.88
C GLY A 396 -9.35 5.63 -3.55
N THR A 397 -9.03 6.64 -2.76
CA THR A 397 -9.60 6.89 -1.43
C THR A 397 -11.08 7.20 -1.43
N GLY A 398 -11.60 7.71 -2.55
CA GLY A 398 -13.02 8.04 -2.72
C GLY A 398 -13.97 6.85 -2.50
N LEU A 399 -13.54 5.60 -2.76
CA LEU A 399 -14.37 4.43 -2.47
C LEU A 399 -14.72 4.34 -0.98
N ALA A 400 -13.76 4.56 -0.10
CA ALA A 400 -13.98 4.50 1.35
C ALA A 400 -14.71 5.73 1.90
N PHE A 401 -14.34 6.93 1.46
CA PHE A 401 -14.81 8.18 2.05
C PHE A 401 -16.05 8.76 1.38
N ILE A 402 -16.42 8.31 0.18
CA ILE A 402 -17.59 8.74 -0.57
C ILE A 402 -18.60 7.60 -0.68
N VAL A 403 -18.22 6.50 -1.33
CA VAL A 403 -19.17 5.42 -1.67
C VAL A 403 -19.71 4.72 -0.44
N PHE A 404 -18.83 4.35 0.49
CA PHE A 404 -19.24 3.68 1.72
C PHE A 404 -19.99 4.60 2.66
N THR A 405 -19.54 5.83 2.81
CA THR A 405 -20.23 6.82 3.68
C THR A 405 -21.61 7.15 3.15
N GLU A 406 -21.82 7.24 1.84
CA GLU A 406 -23.13 7.39 1.22
C GLU A 406 -24.03 6.18 1.55
N ALA A 407 -23.55 4.96 1.39
CA ALA A 407 -24.31 3.77 1.70
C ALA A 407 -24.69 3.69 3.19
N ILE A 408 -23.77 4.08 4.08
CA ILE A 408 -24.02 4.11 5.53
C ILE A 408 -25.14 5.09 5.89
N THR A 409 -25.25 6.24 5.24
CA THR A 409 -26.33 7.21 5.53
C THR A 409 -27.73 6.65 5.27
N LYS A 410 -27.85 5.69 4.35
CA LYS A 410 -29.12 5.01 4.02
C LYS A 410 -29.43 3.84 4.95
N MET A 411 -28.53 3.45 5.85
CA MET A 411 -28.74 2.36 6.80
C MET A 411 -29.39 2.87 8.10
N PRO A 412 -30.27 2.07 8.75
CA PRO A 412 -30.78 2.41 10.07
C PRO A 412 -29.63 2.45 11.09
N ILE A 413 -29.70 3.42 12.03
CA ILE A 413 -28.65 3.65 13.04
C ILE A 413 -27.30 3.93 12.37
N SER A 414 -27.29 4.82 11.39
CA SER A 414 -26.10 5.16 10.60
C SER A 414 -24.84 5.53 11.41
N PRO A 415 -24.90 6.23 12.57
CA PRO A 415 -23.71 6.48 13.39
C PRO A 415 -22.99 5.20 13.85
N LEU A 416 -23.73 4.15 14.21
CA LEU A 416 -23.13 2.87 14.62
C LEU A 416 -22.30 2.24 13.50
N TRP A 417 -22.87 2.20 12.30
CA TRP A 417 -22.20 1.63 11.13
C TRP A 417 -20.97 2.43 10.74
N SER A 418 -21.06 3.75 10.83
CA SER A 418 -19.94 4.65 10.56
C SER A 418 -18.80 4.43 11.55
N VAL A 419 -19.07 4.38 12.86
CA VAL A 419 -18.06 4.10 13.89
C VAL A 419 -17.38 2.75 13.66
N LEU A 420 -18.15 1.69 13.38
CA LEU A 420 -17.61 0.37 13.10
C LEU A 420 -16.71 0.37 11.86
N PHE A 421 -17.14 1.03 10.80
CA PHE A 421 -16.39 1.10 9.56
C PHE A 421 -15.04 1.82 9.74
N PHE A 422 -15.05 3.00 10.35
CA PHE A 422 -13.83 3.77 10.50
C PHE A 422 -12.87 3.20 11.55
N ILE A 423 -13.35 2.53 12.61
CA ILE A 423 -12.45 1.82 13.52
C ILE A 423 -11.80 0.60 12.84
N MET A 424 -12.52 -0.07 11.96
CA MET A 424 -11.96 -1.14 11.12
C MET A 424 -10.84 -0.62 10.22
N LEU A 425 -11.08 0.46 9.48
CA LEU A 425 -10.08 1.08 8.61
C LEU A 425 -8.86 1.57 9.41
N PHE A 426 -9.09 2.15 10.58
CA PHE A 426 -8.03 2.58 11.49
C PHE A 426 -7.14 1.39 11.90
N CYS A 427 -7.72 0.27 12.32
CA CYS A 427 -6.97 -0.91 12.72
C CYS A 427 -6.18 -1.53 11.55
N LEU A 428 -6.78 -1.60 10.35
CA LEU A 428 -6.11 -2.06 9.13
C LEU A 428 -4.91 -1.17 8.78
N GLY A 429 -5.12 0.14 8.80
CA GLY A 429 -4.06 1.09 8.51
C GLY A 429 -2.92 1.03 9.52
N LEU A 430 -3.26 1.00 10.81
CA LEU A 430 -2.28 0.97 11.89
C LEU A 430 -1.40 -0.29 11.85
N SER A 431 -1.99 -1.46 11.60
CA SER A 431 -1.24 -2.72 11.51
C SER A 431 -0.25 -2.73 10.33
N THR A 432 -0.62 -2.15 9.19
CA THR A 432 0.29 -1.98 8.06
C THR A 432 1.44 -1.01 8.39
N MET A 433 1.15 0.06 9.12
CA MET A 433 2.16 1.03 9.53
C MET A 433 3.20 0.48 10.50
N PHE A 434 2.87 -0.55 11.30
CA PHE A 434 3.88 -1.22 12.14
C PHE A 434 5.04 -1.78 11.31
N GLY A 435 4.73 -2.45 10.20
CA GLY A 435 5.75 -2.97 9.29
C GLY A 435 6.53 -1.88 8.57
N SER A 436 5.86 -0.80 8.16
CA SER A 436 6.52 0.33 7.51
C SER A 436 7.51 1.04 8.45
N VAL A 437 7.14 1.26 9.71
CA VAL A 437 8.05 1.85 10.72
C VAL A 437 9.22 0.92 11.03
N GLU A 438 8.98 -0.38 11.20
CA GLU A 438 10.05 -1.35 11.45
C GLU A 438 10.99 -1.47 10.23
N GLY A 439 10.43 -1.36 9.02
CA GLY A 439 11.18 -1.29 7.74
C GLY A 439 12.09 -0.06 7.61
N VAL A 440 11.88 0.97 8.41
CA VAL A 440 12.75 2.17 8.49
C VAL A 440 13.69 2.10 9.70
N VAL A 441 13.17 1.79 10.88
CA VAL A 441 13.92 1.86 12.15
C VAL A 441 15.04 0.82 12.19
N VAL A 442 14.76 -0.43 11.80
CA VAL A 442 15.77 -1.51 11.83
C VAL A 442 16.93 -1.24 10.86
N PRO A 443 16.70 -0.88 9.59
CA PRO A 443 17.79 -0.47 8.71
C PRO A 443 18.60 0.73 9.19
N LEU A 444 17.97 1.72 9.84
CA LEU A 444 18.70 2.83 10.44
C LEU A 444 19.64 2.38 11.55
N GLN A 445 19.21 1.43 12.38
CA GLN A 445 20.07 0.81 13.39
C GLN A 445 21.22 0.02 12.75
N ASP A 446 20.95 -0.75 11.69
CA ASP A 446 21.96 -1.49 10.94
C ASP A 446 23.03 -0.59 10.30
N LEU A 447 22.65 0.60 9.87
CA LEU A 447 23.56 1.61 9.32
C LEU A 447 24.45 2.26 10.38
N ASN A 448 24.11 2.18 11.66
CA ASN A 448 24.79 2.85 12.79
C ASN A 448 24.95 4.37 12.58
N ILE A 449 23.94 5.02 11.99
CA ILE A 449 23.93 6.48 11.74
C ILE A 449 23.82 7.24 13.06
N LEU A 450 22.99 6.74 13.97
CA LEU A 450 22.72 7.34 15.25
C LEU A 450 23.53 6.65 16.37
N PRO A 451 23.79 7.33 17.49
CA PRO A 451 24.56 6.76 18.59
C PRO A 451 23.92 5.50 19.15
N LYS A 452 24.63 4.38 19.23
CA LYS A 452 24.17 3.09 19.79
C LYS A 452 23.63 3.18 21.23
N ARG A 453 23.92 4.26 21.94
CA ARG A 453 23.48 4.47 23.33
C ARG A 453 22.02 4.92 23.45
N TRP A 454 21.40 5.34 22.35
CA TRP A 454 20.03 5.78 22.38
C TRP A 454 19.08 4.57 22.42
N PRO A 455 18.06 4.61 23.27
CA PRO A 455 17.06 3.54 23.32
C PRO A 455 16.20 3.54 22.05
N LYS A 456 15.59 2.39 21.74
CA LYS A 456 14.77 2.20 20.52
C LYS A 456 13.59 3.19 20.47
N GLU A 457 13.06 3.56 21.63
CA GLU A 457 11.98 4.54 21.77
C GLU A 457 12.32 5.89 21.14
N VAL A 458 13.57 6.35 21.32
CA VAL A 458 14.04 7.63 20.76
C VAL A 458 14.21 7.52 19.24
N TYR A 459 14.74 6.40 18.74
CA TYR A 459 14.85 6.17 17.30
C TYR A 459 13.49 6.21 16.62
N THR A 460 12.54 5.46 17.15
CA THR A 460 11.18 5.40 16.62
C THR A 460 10.49 6.76 16.72
N GLY A 461 10.66 7.47 17.84
CA GLY A 461 10.14 8.82 18.04
C GLY A 461 10.69 9.83 17.04
N LEU A 462 11.99 9.77 16.77
CA LEU A 462 12.64 10.66 15.79
C LEU A 462 12.11 10.38 14.37
N VAL A 463 12.00 9.14 13.98
CA VAL A 463 11.44 8.75 12.67
C VAL A 463 10.00 9.24 12.54
N CYS A 464 9.15 9.03 13.55
CA CYS A 464 7.77 9.49 13.54
C CYS A 464 7.68 11.03 13.50
N LEU A 465 8.52 11.74 14.24
CA LEU A 465 8.54 13.20 14.25
C LEU A 465 8.96 13.80 12.91
N VAL A 466 10.02 13.25 12.30
CA VAL A 466 10.47 13.69 10.97
C VAL A 466 9.42 13.38 9.91
N SER A 467 8.82 12.18 9.95
CA SER A 467 7.75 11.81 9.04
C SER A 467 6.52 12.70 9.20
N PHE A 468 6.12 13.03 10.43
CA PHE A 468 5.04 13.99 10.70
C PHE A 468 5.34 15.36 10.09
N GLY A 469 6.55 15.90 10.33
CA GLY A 469 6.94 17.20 9.80
C GLY A 469 6.89 17.28 8.28
N LEU A 470 7.33 16.23 7.59
CA LEU A 470 7.26 16.15 6.12
C LEU A 470 5.84 15.88 5.61
N ALA A 471 5.05 15.09 6.34
CA ALA A 471 3.67 14.77 5.98
C ALA A 471 2.69 15.95 6.10
N ILE A 472 3.10 17.07 6.70
CA ILE A 472 2.27 18.29 6.77
C ILE A 472 1.86 18.80 5.37
N ILE A 473 2.63 18.50 4.33
CA ILE A 473 2.26 18.83 2.95
C ILE A 473 0.90 18.23 2.54
N PHE A 474 0.56 17.06 3.07
CA PHE A 474 -0.71 16.41 2.78
C PHE A 474 -1.91 17.00 3.56
N ALA A 475 -1.66 17.87 4.53
CA ALA A 475 -2.68 18.58 5.29
C ALA A 475 -3.08 19.94 4.67
N GLN A 476 -2.57 20.26 3.50
CA GLN A 476 -2.93 21.45 2.71
C GLN A 476 -4.21 21.19 1.89
N GLY A 477 -4.80 22.24 1.34
CA GLY A 477 -5.94 22.12 0.42
C GLY A 477 -5.61 21.32 -0.85
N SER A 478 -4.39 21.35 -1.34
CA SER A 478 -3.88 20.49 -2.44
C SER A 478 -3.39 19.12 -1.96
N GLY A 479 -3.55 18.78 -0.68
CA GLY A 479 -2.95 17.60 -0.06
C GLY A 479 -3.37 16.26 -0.68
N GLU A 480 -4.61 16.15 -1.17
CA GLU A 480 -5.09 14.96 -1.88
C GLU A 480 -4.32 14.72 -3.19
N TYR A 481 -4.05 15.76 -3.95
CA TYR A 481 -3.28 15.66 -5.19
C TYR A 481 -1.83 15.24 -4.92
N TRP A 482 -1.22 15.76 -3.85
CA TRP A 482 0.10 15.33 -3.41
C TRP A 482 0.09 13.87 -2.94
N LEU A 483 -0.94 13.46 -2.23
CA LEU A 483 -1.08 12.08 -1.78
C LEU A 483 -1.21 11.13 -2.98
N ALA A 484 -2.05 11.46 -3.97
CA ALA A 484 -2.20 10.68 -5.19
C ALA A 484 -0.88 10.58 -5.98
N LEU A 485 -0.10 11.66 -6.01
CA LEU A 485 1.24 11.67 -6.62
C LEU A 485 2.22 10.72 -5.90
N PHE A 486 2.24 10.75 -4.57
CA PHE A 486 3.09 9.85 -3.78
C PHE A 486 2.64 8.39 -3.92
N ASP A 487 1.35 8.12 -3.85
CA ASP A 487 0.79 6.76 -4.02
C ASP A 487 1.13 6.20 -5.42
N GLY A 488 1.02 7.02 -6.45
CA GLY A 488 1.33 6.61 -7.83
C GLY A 488 2.81 6.36 -8.10
N PHE A 489 3.72 7.10 -7.47
CA PHE A 489 5.13 7.12 -7.90
C PHE A 489 6.15 6.74 -6.83
N ALA A 490 5.86 6.87 -5.53
CA ALA A 490 6.84 6.56 -4.49
C ALA A 490 7.07 5.06 -4.28
N GLY A 491 6.04 4.24 -4.51
CA GLY A 491 6.10 2.80 -4.32
C GLY A 491 6.23 1.99 -5.61
N SER A 492 5.53 2.35 -6.67
CA SER A 492 5.31 1.49 -7.84
C SER A 492 6.59 1.06 -8.56
N ILE A 493 7.31 2.00 -9.16
CA ILE A 493 8.53 1.73 -9.92
C ILE A 493 9.68 1.24 -9.03
N PRO A 494 10.00 1.93 -7.90
CA PRO A 494 11.11 1.51 -7.07
C PRO A 494 10.95 0.11 -6.48
N LEU A 495 9.74 -0.29 -6.05
CA LEU A 495 9.50 -1.61 -5.48
C LEU A 495 9.76 -2.74 -6.47
N LEU A 496 9.37 -2.58 -7.74
CA LEU A 496 9.64 -3.57 -8.79
C LEU A 496 11.15 -3.74 -9.01
N ILE A 497 11.90 -2.63 -9.03
CA ILE A 497 13.36 -2.66 -9.17
C ILE A 497 14.01 -3.33 -7.96
N ILE A 498 13.58 -2.99 -6.75
CA ILE A 498 14.11 -3.57 -5.51
C ILE A 498 13.83 -5.07 -5.49
N ALA A 499 12.61 -5.51 -5.76
CA ALA A 499 12.22 -6.93 -5.78
C ALA A 499 13.01 -7.72 -6.82
N PHE A 500 13.20 -7.17 -8.01
CA PHE A 500 14.05 -7.79 -9.02
C PHE A 500 15.50 -7.94 -8.53
N CYS A 501 16.07 -6.90 -7.92
CA CYS A 501 17.42 -6.94 -7.35
C CYS A 501 17.54 -7.96 -6.20
N GLU A 502 16.53 -8.08 -5.34
CA GLU A 502 16.49 -9.06 -4.24
C GLU A 502 16.52 -10.49 -4.77
N MET A 503 15.67 -10.81 -5.74
CA MET A 503 15.64 -12.13 -6.35
C MET A 503 16.96 -12.47 -7.05
N MET A 504 17.51 -11.53 -7.82
CA MET A 504 18.79 -11.70 -8.50
C MET A 504 19.95 -11.85 -7.51
N ALA A 505 19.93 -11.09 -6.42
CA ALA A 505 20.94 -11.18 -5.37
C ALA A 505 20.93 -12.55 -4.68
N VAL A 506 19.77 -13.08 -4.33
CA VAL A 506 19.66 -14.39 -3.68
C VAL A 506 19.96 -15.53 -4.64
N ALA A 507 19.40 -15.49 -5.85
CA ALA A 507 19.56 -16.58 -6.80
C ALA A 507 21.00 -16.70 -7.35
N TYR A 508 21.66 -15.56 -7.66
CA TYR A 508 22.91 -15.56 -8.43
C TYR A 508 24.13 -15.04 -7.66
N ILE A 509 23.98 -14.13 -6.69
CA ILE A 509 25.11 -13.59 -5.91
C ILE A 509 25.31 -14.40 -4.63
N TYR A 510 24.25 -14.64 -3.87
CA TYR A 510 24.27 -15.52 -2.71
C TYR A 510 24.47 -16.98 -3.16
N GLY A 511 23.74 -17.37 -4.16
CA GLY A 511 23.77 -18.69 -4.79
C GLY A 511 22.62 -19.56 -4.32
N ILE A 512 21.80 -19.98 -5.28
CA ILE A 512 20.59 -20.76 -5.02
C ILE A 512 20.88 -22.10 -4.33
N ASP A 513 22.01 -22.74 -4.60
CA ASP A 513 22.38 -24.00 -3.95
C ASP A 513 22.63 -23.79 -2.45
N ARG A 514 23.33 -22.72 -2.09
CA ARG A 514 23.53 -22.32 -0.69
C ARG A 514 22.21 -21.97 0.00
N PHE A 515 21.35 -21.20 -0.69
CA PHE A 515 20.02 -20.83 -0.20
C PHE A 515 19.15 -22.08 0.07
N ASN A 516 19.19 -23.05 -0.86
CA ASN A 516 18.52 -24.35 -0.66
C ASN A 516 19.06 -25.13 0.54
N ASP A 517 20.36 -25.11 0.77
CA ASP A 517 20.99 -25.77 1.92
C ASP A 517 20.65 -25.05 3.23
N ASP A 518 20.58 -23.72 3.22
CA ASP A 518 20.11 -22.92 4.37
C ASP A 518 18.65 -23.22 4.70
N ILE A 519 17.77 -23.28 3.70
CA ILE A 519 16.37 -23.65 3.92
C ILE A 519 16.27 -25.06 4.44
N LYS A 520 17.03 -26.02 3.88
CA LYS A 520 17.06 -27.38 4.41
C LYS A 520 17.51 -27.44 5.88
N PHE A 521 18.46 -26.61 6.25
CA PHE A 521 18.93 -26.52 7.64
C PHE A 521 17.81 -25.98 8.56
N MET A 522 17.09 -24.94 8.11
CA MET A 522 16.03 -24.30 8.92
C MET A 522 14.76 -25.15 9.04
N ILE A 523 14.30 -25.79 7.96
CA ILE A 523 13.00 -26.48 7.90
C ILE A 523 13.08 -27.99 7.70
N GLY A 524 14.29 -28.56 7.52
CA GLY A 524 14.56 -30.01 7.46
C GLY A 524 14.45 -30.61 6.05
N HIS A 525 13.93 -29.92 5.04
CA HIS A 525 13.82 -30.41 3.66
C HIS A 525 14.26 -29.35 2.64
N LYS A 526 14.76 -29.80 1.49
CA LYS A 526 15.11 -28.89 0.40
C LYS A 526 13.87 -28.39 -0.33
N PRO A 527 13.88 -27.13 -0.79
CA PRO A 527 12.81 -26.63 -1.63
C PRO A 527 12.59 -27.49 -2.88
N ASN A 528 11.32 -27.72 -3.23
CA ASN A 528 10.95 -28.51 -4.40
C ASN A 528 11.23 -27.76 -5.71
N PHE A 529 10.90 -28.37 -6.85
CA PHE A 529 11.12 -27.78 -8.17
C PHE A 529 10.39 -26.46 -8.38
N PHE A 530 9.17 -26.31 -7.83
CA PHE A 530 8.37 -25.08 -7.94
C PHE A 530 9.14 -23.86 -7.40
N TRP A 531 9.67 -23.93 -6.18
CA TRP A 531 10.44 -22.84 -5.57
C TRP A 531 11.69 -22.49 -6.35
N GLN A 532 12.40 -23.50 -6.85
CA GLN A 532 13.63 -23.28 -7.61
C GLN A 532 13.36 -22.66 -8.99
N ALA A 533 12.29 -23.06 -9.67
CA ALA A 533 11.91 -22.51 -10.96
C ALA A 533 11.43 -21.04 -10.81
N THR A 534 10.61 -20.76 -9.79
CA THR A 534 10.10 -19.42 -9.54
C THR A 534 11.20 -18.45 -9.15
N TRP A 535 12.07 -18.79 -8.21
CA TRP A 535 13.16 -17.88 -7.79
C TRP A 535 14.21 -17.63 -8.87
N ARG A 536 14.48 -18.62 -9.71
CA ARG A 536 15.53 -18.50 -10.75
C ARG A 536 15.07 -17.75 -11.99
N LEU A 537 13.84 -17.97 -12.42
CA LEU A 537 13.40 -17.51 -13.73
C LEU A 537 12.00 -16.88 -13.73
N VAL A 538 10.99 -17.60 -13.22
CA VAL A 538 9.59 -17.22 -13.44
C VAL A 538 9.27 -15.88 -12.78
N SER A 539 9.51 -15.73 -11.47
CA SER A 539 9.20 -14.51 -10.73
C SER A 539 10.06 -13.33 -11.18
N PRO A 540 11.40 -13.43 -11.35
CA PRO A 540 12.19 -12.33 -11.90
C PRO A 540 11.75 -11.87 -13.29
N LEU A 541 11.36 -12.81 -14.16
CA LEU A 541 10.87 -12.48 -15.49
C LEU A 541 9.53 -11.74 -15.45
N ILE A 542 8.60 -12.20 -14.62
CA ILE A 542 7.29 -11.55 -14.43
C ILE A 542 7.49 -10.12 -13.92
N VAL A 543 8.28 -9.93 -12.86
CA VAL A 543 8.57 -8.61 -12.30
C VAL A 543 9.23 -7.69 -13.33
N LEU A 544 10.17 -8.20 -14.11
CA LEU A 544 10.81 -7.43 -15.17
C LEU A 544 9.82 -7.03 -16.27
N LEU A 545 8.93 -7.92 -16.68
CA LEU A 545 7.89 -7.62 -17.67
C LEU A 545 6.92 -6.57 -17.14
N ILE A 546 6.42 -6.71 -15.90
CA ILE A 546 5.55 -5.72 -15.26
C ILE A 546 6.27 -4.37 -15.22
N PHE A 547 7.53 -4.32 -14.79
CA PHE A 547 8.31 -3.09 -14.74
C PHE A 547 8.44 -2.42 -16.12
N LEU A 548 8.81 -3.18 -17.16
CA LEU A 548 8.98 -2.65 -18.51
C LEU A 548 7.67 -2.09 -19.07
N PHE A 549 6.56 -2.81 -18.92
CA PHE A 549 5.26 -2.34 -19.37
C PHE A 549 4.81 -1.10 -18.60
N TYR A 550 4.94 -1.12 -17.27
CA TYR A 550 4.59 0.03 -16.44
C TYR A 550 5.41 1.26 -16.81
N PHE A 551 6.73 1.08 -17.00
CA PHE A 551 7.61 2.16 -17.42
C PHE A 551 7.22 2.74 -18.78
N VAL A 552 6.97 1.88 -19.78
CA VAL A 552 6.56 2.30 -21.14
C VAL A 552 5.20 3.04 -21.08
N THR A 553 4.23 2.51 -20.36
CA THR A 553 2.91 3.16 -20.25
C THR A 553 2.99 4.50 -19.54
N THR A 554 3.77 4.61 -18.47
CA THR A 554 3.94 5.87 -17.73
C THR A 554 4.67 6.93 -18.53
N VAL A 555 5.69 6.56 -19.30
CA VAL A 555 6.43 7.53 -20.16
C VAL A 555 5.65 7.91 -21.40
N SER A 556 4.78 7.03 -21.92
CA SER A 556 4.02 7.27 -23.16
C SER A 556 2.75 8.06 -22.97
N LYS A 557 2.23 8.16 -21.73
CA LYS A 557 1.00 8.88 -21.42
C LYS A 557 1.33 10.23 -20.77
N GLU A 558 0.57 11.24 -21.11
CA GLU A 558 0.55 12.47 -20.33
C GLU A 558 -0.03 12.17 -18.95
N LEU A 559 0.70 12.58 -17.92
CA LEU A 559 0.30 12.34 -16.54
C LEU A 559 -0.72 13.39 -16.11
N THR A 560 -1.84 12.92 -15.58
CA THR A 560 -2.97 13.77 -15.20
C THR A 560 -3.38 13.46 -13.76
N TYR A 561 -4.08 14.41 -13.16
CA TYR A 561 -4.72 14.23 -11.85
C TYR A 561 -6.19 14.67 -11.92
N ILE A 562 -6.98 14.16 -11.02
CA ILE A 562 -8.41 14.45 -10.94
C ILE A 562 -8.62 15.57 -9.93
N ALA A 563 -9.26 16.65 -10.36
CA ALA A 563 -9.47 17.85 -9.55
C ALA A 563 -10.95 18.10 -9.28
N TRP A 564 -11.25 18.59 -8.06
CA TRP A 564 -12.56 19.13 -7.69
C TRP A 564 -12.57 20.61 -8.02
N ASP A 565 -13.32 21.00 -9.08
CA ASP A 565 -13.42 22.37 -9.52
C ASP A 565 -14.90 22.80 -9.66
N PRO A 566 -15.44 23.55 -8.69
CA PRO A 566 -16.83 24.03 -8.73
C PRO A 566 -17.12 25.03 -9.85
N GLN A 567 -16.08 25.59 -10.49
CA GLN A 567 -16.23 26.54 -11.61
C GLN A 567 -16.18 25.85 -12.97
N SER A 568 -15.93 24.53 -13.00
CA SER A 568 -15.94 23.76 -14.24
C SER A 568 -17.35 23.66 -14.81
N GLU A 569 -17.46 23.74 -16.16
CA GLU A 569 -18.73 23.58 -16.88
C GLU A 569 -19.36 22.19 -16.67
N ASN A 570 -18.56 21.20 -16.32
CA ASN A 570 -19.00 19.81 -16.09
C ASN A 570 -19.24 19.47 -14.61
N PHE A 571 -19.19 20.47 -13.71
CA PHE A 571 -19.46 20.22 -12.29
C PHE A 571 -20.85 19.58 -12.10
N PRO A 572 -21.01 18.53 -11.26
CA PRO A 572 -20.11 18.01 -10.25
C PRO A 572 -19.12 16.90 -10.70
N THR A 573 -18.99 16.65 -11.99
CA THR A 573 -18.02 15.68 -12.50
C THR A 573 -16.60 16.20 -12.24
N LEU A 574 -15.75 15.33 -11.70
CA LEU A 574 -14.35 15.66 -11.44
C LEU A 574 -13.62 15.95 -12.75
N GLU A 575 -12.83 17.00 -12.77
CA GLU A 575 -12.09 17.43 -13.95
C GLU A 575 -10.69 16.80 -13.99
N THR A 576 -10.32 16.27 -15.14
CA THR A 576 -8.97 15.73 -15.36
C THR A 576 -8.05 16.85 -15.82
N LYS A 577 -7.02 17.17 -15.02
CA LYS A 577 -6.02 18.22 -15.30
C LYS A 577 -4.64 17.62 -15.49
N SER A 578 -3.83 18.21 -16.39
CA SER A 578 -2.44 17.82 -16.59
C SER A 578 -1.56 18.35 -15.46
N TYR A 579 -0.55 17.57 -15.08
CA TYR A 579 0.44 18.06 -14.12
C TYR A 579 1.30 19.18 -14.70
N PRO A 580 1.64 20.23 -13.92
CA PRO A 580 2.62 21.24 -14.31
C PRO A 580 4.01 20.65 -14.56
N ASP A 581 4.83 21.26 -15.41
CA ASP A 581 6.15 20.76 -15.82
C ASP A 581 7.10 20.51 -14.63
N TRP A 582 7.06 21.33 -13.59
CA TRP A 582 7.91 21.16 -12.43
C TRP A 582 7.58 19.93 -11.57
N ILE A 583 6.34 19.43 -11.64
CA ILE A 583 5.92 18.19 -10.95
C ILE A 583 6.67 16.97 -11.50
N TYR A 584 7.00 16.96 -12.81
CA TYR A 584 7.80 15.85 -13.39
C TYR A 584 9.16 15.71 -12.71
N ALA A 585 9.77 16.82 -12.25
CA ALA A 585 11.00 16.73 -11.46
C ALA A 585 10.76 16.05 -10.10
N ILE A 586 9.63 16.28 -9.46
CA ILE A 586 9.26 15.62 -8.20
C ILE A 586 8.97 14.14 -8.43
N ILE A 587 8.25 13.79 -9.49
CA ILE A 587 8.02 12.39 -9.90
C ILE A 587 9.35 11.67 -10.10
N PHE A 588 10.30 12.32 -10.79
CA PHE A 588 11.64 11.76 -10.96
C PHE A 588 12.38 11.57 -9.63
N ILE A 589 12.23 12.50 -8.67
CA ILE A 589 12.82 12.35 -7.32
C ILE A 589 12.15 11.19 -6.58
N LEU A 590 10.83 11.10 -6.58
CA LEU A 590 10.10 10.05 -5.86
C LEU A 590 10.41 8.64 -6.39
N SER A 591 10.42 8.48 -7.70
CA SER A 591 10.68 7.18 -8.34
C SER A 591 12.17 6.91 -8.55
N GLY A 592 12.92 7.94 -8.95
CA GLY A 592 14.31 7.80 -9.36
C GLY A 592 15.29 7.71 -8.22
N VAL A 593 15.10 8.47 -7.12
CA VAL A 593 16.07 8.45 -6.01
C VAL A 593 16.20 7.06 -5.37
N PRO A 594 15.11 6.37 -4.97
CA PRO A 594 15.24 5.02 -4.44
C PRO A 594 15.86 4.04 -5.44
N ALA A 595 15.50 4.14 -6.72
CA ALA A 595 16.05 3.28 -7.76
C ALA A 595 17.54 3.53 -7.99
N LEU A 596 17.95 4.79 -8.07
CA LEU A 596 19.33 5.21 -8.34
C LEU A 596 20.28 5.01 -7.16
N VAL A 597 19.77 4.97 -5.93
CA VAL A 597 20.58 4.66 -4.73
C VAL A 597 21.24 3.29 -4.85
N ILE A 598 20.59 2.31 -5.48
CA ILE A 598 21.14 0.95 -5.66
C ILE A 598 22.47 1.01 -6.42
N PRO A 599 22.53 1.48 -7.68
CA PRO A 599 23.79 1.57 -8.42
C PRO A 599 24.74 2.63 -7.85
N ALA A 600 24.23 3.73 -7.28
CA ALA A 600 25.07 4.79 -6.72
C ALA A 600 25.92 4.30 -5.53
N VAL A 601 25.32 3.56 -4.60
CA VAL A 601 26.03 2.98 -3.45
C VAL A 601 27.03 1.92 -3.91
N ALA A 602 26.66 1.10 -4.90
CA ALA A 602 27.57 0.12 -5.48
C ALA A 602 28.79 0.79 -6.12
N LEU A 603 28.55 1.82 -6.93
CA LEU A 603 29.61 2.60 -7.59
C LEU A 603 30.51 3.33 -6.57
N TYR A 604 29.91 3.99 -5.56
CA TYR A 604 30.67 4.65 -4.49
C TYR A 604 31.63 3.67 -3.80
N LYS A 605 31.15 2.48 -3.44
CA LYS A 605 32.00 1.44 -2.82
C LYS A 605 33.08 0.92 -3.76
N LEU A 606 32.76 0.76 -5.03
CA LEU A 606 33.73 0.33 -6.05
C LEU A 606 34.86 1.36 -6.18
N ILE A 607 34.52 2.65 -6.27
CA ILE A 607 35.48 3.75 -6.35
C ILE A 607 36.33 3.79 -5.08
N ARG A 608 35.69 3.74 -3.90
CA ARG A 608 36.39 3.76 -2.62
C ARG A 608 37.39 2.61 -2.50
N ASN A 609 36.99 1.39 -2.83
CA ASN A 609 37.87 0.21 -2.77
C ASN A 609 39.03 0.32 -3.77
N ARG A 610 38.81 0.93 -4.94
CA ARG A 610 39.84 1.06 -5.98
C ARG A 610 40.86 2.16 -5.68
N TYR A 611 40.44 3.28 -5.09
CA TYR A 611 41.29 4.44 -4.85
C TYR A 611 41.93 4.47 -3.45
N PHE A 612 41.27 3.92 -2.42
CA PHE A 612 41.77 3.95 -1.06
C PHE A 612 42.46 2.67 -0.61
N PHE A 613 42.23 1.55 -1.28
CA PHE A 613 42.86 0.25 -1.01
C PHE A 613 43.63 -0.31 -2.23
N ALA A 614 43.96 0.53 -3.20
CA ALA A 614 45.01 0.15 -4.18
C ALA A 614 46.29 -0.09 -3.36
N PRO A 615 46.93 -1.26 -3.50
CA PRO A 615 48.22 -1.48 -2.86
C PRO A 615 49.15 -0.39 -3.37
N SER A 616 49.67 0.43 -2.43
CA SER A 616 50.80 1.32 -2.76
C SER A 616 51.91 0.44 -3.29
N ASP A 617 52.15 0.58 -4.57
CA ASP A 617 53.12 -0.19 -5.33
C ASP A 617 54.47 -0.26 -4.61
N SER A 618 54.92 -1.49 -4.41
CA SER A 618 56.30 -1.93 -4.45
C SER A 618 57.39 -0.82 -4.30
N ARG A 619 57.70 -0.44 -3.10
CA ARG A 619 59.07 -0.07 -2.70
C ARG A 619 59.26 -0.32 -1.21
N PHE A 620 59.28 -1.56 -0.78
CA PHE A 620 60.06 -2.04 0.36
C PHE A 620 60.43 -3.49 0.09
N SER A 621 61.44 -3.64 -0.72
CA SER A 621 62.26 -4.81 -0.80
C SER A 621 63.09 -4.94 0.44
N ASN A 622 63.01 -6.12 1.07
CA ASN A 622 64.06 -6.73 1.90
C ASN A 622 64.47 -6.00 3.20
N SER A 623 63.81 -6.35 4.29
CA SER A 623 64.52 -6.71 5.52
C SER A 623 63.53 -7.19 6.58
N CYS A 624 63.16 -8.46 6.56
CA CYS A 624 62.71 -9.20 7.73
C CYS A 624 63.35 -10.57 7.68
N ILE A 625 64.55 -10.63 8.17
CA ILE A 625 65.16 -11.87 8.68
C ILE A 625 65.06 -11.78 10.18
N SER A 626 64.50 -12.83 10.76
CA SER A 626 64.48 -13.22 12.16
C SER A 626 63.20 -12.89 13.01
N ASP A 627 62.45 -13.89 13.20
CA ASP A 627 61.83 -14.41 14.40
C ASP A 627 60.98 -13.53 15.33
N LYS A 628 59.73 -13.98 15.51
CA LYS A 628 58.85 -13.85 16.64
C LYS A 628 58.11 -12.52 16.87
N TYR A 629 56.78 -12.65 16.82
CA TYR A 629 55.75 -11.67 17.16
C TYR A 629 55.29 -10.73 16.04
N CYS A 630 54.36 -11.25 15.20
CA CYS A 630 53.36 -10.41 14.57
C CYS A 630 52.00 -10.62 15.29
N PRO A 631 51.36 -9.58 15.87
CA PRO A 631 49.98 -9.69 16.35
C PRO A 631 49.01 -9.72 15.17
N PRO A 632 47.86 -10.41 15.27
CA PRO A 632 46.91 -10.48 14.18
C PRO A 632 46.25 -9.12 13.93
N ASN A 633 46.36 -8.63 12.70
CA ASN A 633 45.65 -7.45 12.21
C ASN A 633 44.13 -7.66 12.33
N LYS A 634 43.53 -7.07 13.35
CA LYS A 634 42.10 -6.82 13.35
C LYS A 634 41.84 -5.58 12.49
N PRO A 635 40.99 -5.63 11.46
CA PRO A 635 40.57 -4.41 10.78
C PRO A 635 39.62 -3.64 11.68
N TYR A 636 40.07 -2.49 12.16
CA TYR A 636 39.23 -1.49 12.77
C TYR A 636 38.28 -0.92 11.71
N ILE A 637 37.00 -1.23 11.83
CA ILE A 637 35.92 -0.54 11.08
C ILE A 637 35.54 0.66 11.92
N ASN A 638 36.15 1.81 11.66
CA ASN A 638 35.72 3.08 12.25
C ASN A 638 34.53 3.65 11.50
N GLY A 639 33.52 4.04 12.29
CA GLY A 639 32.25 4.60 11.85
C GLY A 639 32.34 6.10 11.46
N GLU A 640 33.08 6.43 10.41
CA GLU A 640 33.19 7.84 9.95
C GLU A 640 32.53 8.09 8.57
N MET A 641 31.52 7.32 8.18
CA MET A 641 31.04 7.35 6.79
C MET A 641 29.82 8.24 6.52
N ILE A 642 29.28 8.96 7.49
CA ILE A 642 27.99 9.69 7.28
C ILE A 642 28.13 11.21 7.38
N TYR A 643 29.23 11.71 7.93
CA TYR A 643 29.44 13.18 7.96
C TYR A 643 29.58 13.84 6.58
N TYR A 644 29.82 13.06 5.51
CA TYR A 644 29.99 13.62 4.16
C TYR A 644 28.74 13.55 3.26
N LEU A 645 27.68 12.83 3.63
CA LEU A 645 26.44 12.79 2.85
C LEU A 645 25.49 13.96 3.14
N PHE A 646 25.71 14.68 4.25
CA PHE A 646 24.92 15.85 4.64
C PHE A 646 25.68 17.19 4.59
N SER A 647 26.94 17.19 4.12
CA SER A 647 27.72 18.43 3.91
C SER A 647 27.65 18.93 2.47
N PHE A 648 26.55 18.79 1.76
CA PHE A 648 26.29 19.65 0.62
C PHE A 648 25.65 20.92 1.12
N ASN A 649 26.50 21.98 1.30
CA ASN A 649 26.06 23.33 1.48
C ASN A 649 25.07 23.72 0.40
N PHE A 650 23.87 24.09 0.81
CA PHE A 650 22.99 24.93 0.00
C PHE A 650 23.72 26.28 -0.26
N LEU A 651 24.06 26.49 -1.48
CA LEU A 651 24.16 27.78 -2.13
C LEU A 651 23.22 27.78 -3.31
#